data_470593e82299c0a2cabaeb341c87bd71
#
_entry.id   470593e82299c0a2cabaeb341c87bd71
#
_cell.length_a   1.000
_cell.length_b   1.000
_cell.length_c   1.000
_cell.angle_alpha   90.00
_cell.angle_beta   90.00
_cell.angle_gamma   90.00
#
_symmetry.space_group_name_H-M   'P 1'
#
loop_
_entity.id
_entity.type
_entity.pdbx_description
1 polymer ?
#
loop_
_entity_poly.entity_id
_entity_poly.type
_entity_poly.pdbx_seq_one_letter_code
_entity_poly.pdbx_strand_id
1 'polypeptide(L)'
;MVRTIGTPDRIEDMVYPIADNDELQQHAYEQVRYPLDLPLIAVTANGPDGAFEDLTARVQPDGSLDWTAPDGDWTVCALFLGWHGKLVERAGPGGEGDVIDHFSGEAIERYLKRFDEAFKGYNVSKIRYYFNDSYEVDDARGNSDWTPDFFEEFQARRGYDLRPHMAELLGVAGDPEVQNRVVFDYRETIGALLREKYSAMWQAWAAAQGKGIRNQAHGSPANIMDLYGVSDVPETEGRSIIGMKTASSAAHVTDKPLTSAEACTWLNEHFHSTLGDVKTSVDTYFLSGVNHIFYHGTCLSPDNAPWPGWMFYAAVHFQPTNPFWKDFGAFNSYVTRCQSFLQAGRPDNDILLFFDATDLLSERGREPLLFHMNQNTPAQSAIGKSAEYLYNQGYTWDYITDKMVLENISADRGELVTLAGSRYRTLIVPACDKMYLSTFERLLDLAKQGATILVEHELPQDVPGLGGLEENRARMQRLQAGLHFSEQEGVRSARVGKGRICISDDLDKLLASAGVSRERMYDRGLQCISRVKKDGGRYYFVKNPTAEAIEDWIPVDAVCGSIGIYDPMDGRSGFGSIRAGEDGKAEIRLRLEPDQALLLETFSGMYEGPEFVFYQRSGEARTLSGDWSVRFTEGGPVRPAMRTVSRLGSWTLYGREYEVFAGTAEYLYRLAPVKESADAWEIDLGDVRESASVWLDGRCLGTLFEAPWTVRLTQEQAERGGELVVKVSNLMTNRIIDMDRKGKPWKIFYNANIQPRLPVSRDAQGGFTAAGWDIRPSGLLGPVTLTPLSIAE
;
A
#
# COMPACT_ATOMS: atom_id res chain seq x y z
N MET A 1 1.18 -13.14 33.63
CA MET A 1 1.76 -12.24 34.65
C MET A 1 0.98 -10.95 34.58
N VAL A 2 0.10 -10.70 35.53
CA VAL A 2 -0.65 -9.43 35.55
C VAL A 2 0.32 -8.32 35.87
N ARG A 3 0.61 -7.44 34.91
CA ARG A 3 1.39 -6.23 35.15
C ARG A 3 0.42 -5.11 35.52
N THR A 4 0.32 -4.77 36.78
CA THR A 4 -0.21 -3.49 37.19
C THR A 4 0.87 -2.43 36.95
N ILE A 5 0.74 -1.65 35.93
CA ILE A 5 1.56 -0.46 35.75
C ILE A 5 0.75 0.70 36.32
N GLY A 6 1.40 1.59 37.04
CA GLY A 6 0.77 2.76 37.68
C GLY A 6 0.38 3.81 36.63
N THR A 7 -0.51 3.43 35.72
CA THR A 7 -1.10 4.32 34.72
C THR A 7 -2.50 4.72 35.17
N PRO A 8 -2.98 5.91 34.78
CA PRO A 8 -4.36 6.29 35.08
C PRO A 8 -5.34 5.23 34.57
N ASP A 9 -6.31 4.87 35.41
CA ASP A 9 -7.36 3.90 35.10
C ASP A 9 -8.63 4.54 34.52
N ARG A 10 -8.61 5.86 34.37
CA ARG A 10 -9.67 6.64 33.74
C ARG A 10 -9.10 7.61 32.74
N ILE A 11 -9.82 7.84 31.65
CA ILE A 11 -9.40 8.71 30.58
C ILE A 11 -9.19 10.16 31.03
N GLU A 12 -9.99 10.63 31.96
CA GLU A 12 -9.89 11.99 32.51
C GLU A 12 -8.62 12.23 33.33
N ASP A 13 -8.00 11.16 33.78
CA ASP A 13 -6.77 11.23 34.57
C ASP A 13 -5.50 11.24 33.70
N MET A 14 -5.64 11.06 32.39
CA MET A 14 -4.51 11.09 31.44
C MET A 14 -4.13 12.52 31.12
N VAL A 15 -2.81 12.75 31.08
CA VAL A 15 -2.27 14.02 30.57
C VAL A 15 -2.16 13.92 29.07
N TYR A 16 -3.01 14.63 28.36
CA TYR A 16 -2.96 14.70 26.91
C TYR A 16 -1.94 15.72 26.45
N PRO A 17 -1.19 15.42 25.39
CA PRO A 17 -0.45 16.43 24.68
C PRO A 17 -1.43 17.46 24.11
N ILE A 18 -1.19 18.73 24.42
CA ILE A 18 -2.03 19.83 23.98
C ILE A 18 -1.30 20.59 22.88
N ALA A 19 -2.07 21.16 21.94
CA ALA A 19 -1.54 21.89 20.81
C ALA A 19 -0.63 23.06 21.15
N ASP A 20 -0.74 23.64 22.34
CA ASP A 20 0.05 24.74 22.84
C ASP A 20 1.25 24.30 23.70
N ASN A 21 1.48 23.00 23.83
CA ASN A 21 2.66 22.48 24.50
C ASN A 21 3.84 22.36 23.54
N ASP A 22 4.71 23.35 23.52
CA ASP A 22 5.88 23.42 22.64
C ASP A 22 6.91 22.30 22.87
N GLU A 23 6.88 21.64 24.01
CA GLU A 23 7.79 20.54 24.35
C GLU A 23 7.29 19.20 23.81
N LEU A 24 6.10 19.15 23.29
CA LEU A 24 5.54 17.96 22.67
C LEU A 24 6.20 17.62 21.35
N GLN A 25 7.41 17.24 21.43
CA GLN A 25 8.19 16.58 20.39
C GLN A 25 8.09 15.07 20.56
N GLN A 26 6.97 14.60 21.06
CA GLN A 26 6.88 13.24 21.49
C GLN A 26 6.01 12.42 20.67
N HIS A 27 6.20 11.20 20.81
CA HIS A 27 5.33 10.14 20.42
C HIS A 27 3.90 10.49 20.73
N ALA A 28 3.00 10.03 19.87
CA ALA A 28 1.66 9.82 20.31
C ALA A 28 1.73 9.19 21.71
N TYR A 29 1.02 9.76 22.65
CA TYR A 29 0.96 9.21 23.99
C TYR A 29 0.65 7.73 23.88
N GLU A 30 1.30 6.91 24.66
CA GLU A 30 0.84 5.55 24.87
C GLU A 30 -0.54 5.63 25.53
N GLN A 31 -1.55 5.66 24.69
CA GLN A 31 -2.93 5.87 25.10
C GLN A 31 -3.51 4.54 25.58
N VAL A 32 -2.85 3.98 26.59
CA VAL A 32 -3.23 2.70 27.17
C VAL A 32 -3.46 2.88 28.67
N ARG A 33 -4.61 2.39 29.11
CA ARG A 33 -4.95 2.31 30.52
C ARG A 33 -4.96 0.85 30.94
N TYR A 34 -4.52 0.58 32.16
CA TYR A 34 -4.53 -0.76 32.72
C TYR A 34 -5.50 -0.82 33.91
N PRO A 35 -6.55 -1.65 33.89
CA PRO A 35 -7.42 -1.81 35.02
C PRO A 35 -6.69 -2.42 36.22
N LEU A 36 -7.04 -1.99 37.42
CA LEU A 36 -6.44 -2.49 38.66
C LEU A 36 -7.01 -3.87 39.04
N ASP A 37 -8.30 -4.09 38.79
CA ASP A 37 -9.02 -5.32 39.10
C ASP A 37 -9.50 -5.99 37.83
N LEU A 38 -9.07 -7.21 37.61
CA LEU A 38 -9.46 -8.02 36.45
C LEU A 38 -10.33 -9.19 36.87
N PRO A 39 -11.50 -9.40 36.24
CA PRO A 39 -12.32 -10.60 36.48
C PRO A 39 -11.53 -11.87 36.17
N LEU A 40 -11.53 -12.82 37.11
CA LEU A 40 -11.01 -14.16 36.87
C LEU A 40 -12.00 -14.95 36.01
N ILE A 41 -11.54 -15.54 34.89
CA ILE A 41 -12.37 -16.32 33.97
C ILE A 41 -12.05 -17.83 34.00
N ALA A 42 -10.82 -18.20 34.26
CA ALA A 42 -10.43 -19.60 34.38
C ALA A 42 -9.19 -19.79 35.28
N VAL A 43 -9.16 -20.89 36.01
CA VAL A 43 -7.95 -21.43 36.64
C VAL A 43 -7.83 -22.88 36.23
N THR A 44 -6.74 -23.21 35.57
CA THR A 44 -6.47 -24.57 35.07
C THR A 44 -5.17 -25.11 35.66
N ALA A 45 -5.13 -26.41 35.90
CA ALA A 45 -3.93 -27.10 36.36
C ALA A 45 -3.60 -28.25 35.41
N ASN A 46 -2.36 -28.25 34.91
CA ASN A 46 -1.81 -29.31 34.06
C ASN A 46 -0.74 -30.05 34.85
N GLY A 47 -0.87 -31.35 34.96
CA GLY A 47 0.01 -32.22 35.69
C GLY A 47 0.79 -33.22 34.80
N PRO A 48 1.50 -34.20 35.41
CA PRO A 48 2.22 -35.19 34.66
C PRO A 48 1.28 -36.08 33.83
N ASP A 49 1.81 -36.69 32.78
CA ASP A 49 1.13 -37.63 31.87
C ASP A 49 -0.18 -37.10 31.26
N GLY A 50 -0.28 -35.77 31.08
CA GLY A 50 -1.45 -35.12 30.49
C GLY A 50 -2.64 -34.96 31.48
N ALA A 51 -2.38 -35.12 32.79
CA ALA A 51 -3.41 -34.85 33.81
C ALA A 51 -3.89 -33.38 33.77
N PHE A 52 -5.18 -33.17 33.86
CA PHE A 52 -5.82 -31.87 33.82
C PHE A 52 -6.91 -31.73 34.86
N GLU A 53 -6.97 -30.56 35.52
CA GLU A 53 -8.09 -30.17 36.38
C GLU A 53 -8.51 -28.73 36.08
N ASP A 54 -9.81 -28.49 35.90
CA ASP A 54 -10.39 -27.15 35.92
C ASP A 54 -10.64 -26.76 37.37
N LEU A 55 -9.90 -25.78 37.87
CA LEU A 55 -9.93 -25.32 39.25
C LEU A 55 -10.77 -24.03 39.42
N THR A 56 -11.39 -23.54 38.37
CA THR A 56 -12.12 -22.25 38.38
C THR A 56 -13.13 -22.16 39.50
N ALA A 57 -13.92 -23.22 39.74
CA ALA A 57 -14.93 -23.29 40.82
C ALA A 57 -14.33 -23.44 42.21
N ARG A 58 -13.02 -23.70 42.34
CA ARG A 58 -12.31 -23.83 43.63
C ARG A 58 -11.71 -22.54 44.16
N VAL A 59 -11.74 -21.46 43.33
CA VAL A 59 -11.29 -20.15 43.76
C VAL A 59 -12.31 -19.51 44.67
N GLN A 60 -11.87 -19.13 45.87
CA GLN A 60 -12.72 -18.51 46.89
C GLN A 60 -12.92 -17.00 46.60
N PRO A 61 -13.94 -16.35 47.20
CA PRO A 61 -14.19 -14.91 47.02
C PRO A 61 -13.04 -13.99 47.42
N ASP A 62 -12.12 -14.47 48.28
CA ASP A 62 -10.94 -13.73 48.69
C ASP A 62 -9.71 -13.95 47.76
N GLY A 63 -9.91 -14.69 46.63
CA GLY A 63 -8.89 -15.05 45.68
C GLY A 63 -8.01 -16.23 46.07
N SER A 64 -8.24 -16.86 47.22
CA SER A 64 -7.51 -18.08 47.59
C SER A 64 -8.02 -19.29 46.78
N LEU A 65 -7.08 -20.21 46.47
CA LEU A 65 -7.40 -21.45 45.75
C LEU A 65 -7.48 -22.63 46.74
N ASP A 66 -8.68 -23.19 46.87
CA ASP A 66 -8.91 -24.40 47.68
C ASP A 66 -8.57 -25.67 46.91
N TRP A 67 -7.27 -25.93 46.78
CA TRP A 67 -6.75 -27.09 46.05
C TRP A 67 -5.40 -27.52 46.58
N THR A 68 -5.19 -28.81 46.63
CA THR A 68 -3.89 -29.42 46.95
C THR A 68 -3.44 -30.20 45.72
N ALA A 69 -2.29 -29.86 45.17
CA ALA A 69 -1.73 -30.54 44.02
C ALA A 69 -1.50 -32.03 44.34
N PRO A 70 -1.96 -32.97 43.51
CA PRO A 70 -1.53 -34.36 43.56
C PRO A 70 -0.02 -34.52 43.39
N ASP A 71 0.52 -35.76 43.62
CA ASP A 71 1.95 -36.04 43.41
C ASP A 71 2.41 -35.64 41.98
N GLY A 72 3.60 -35.10 41.91
CA GLY A 72 4.22 -34.65 40.65
C GLY A 72 4.28 -33.15 40.48
N ASP A 73 4.81 -32.72 39.31
CA ASP A 73 4.92 -31.29 38.95
C ASP A 73 3.65 -30.80 38.25
N TRP A 74 3.04 -29.77 38.81
CA TRP A 74 1.83 -29.19 38.26
C TRP A 74 2.07 -27.72 37.84
N THR A 75 1.56 -27.38 36.66
CA THR A 75 1.50 -26.00 36.19
C THR A 75 0.09 -25.45 36.36
N VAL A 76 -0.06 -24.39 37.16
CA VAL A 76 -1.35 -23.70 37.36
C VAL A 76 -1.35 -22.43 36.51
N CYS A 77 -2.37 -22.30 35.67
CA CYS A 77 -2.62 -21.10 34.86
C CYS A 77 -3.88 -20.41 35.35
N ALA A 78 -3.79 -19.11 35.64
CA ALA A 78 -4.95 -18.28 35.97
C ALA A 78 -5.16 -17.25 34.84
N LEU A 79 -6.33 -17.23 34.24
CA LEU A 79 -6.69 -16.33 33.16
C LEU A 79 -7.66 -15.27 33.69
N PHE A 80 -7.27 -14.02 33.49
CA PHE A 80 -8.06 -12.87 33.89
C PHE A 80 -8.53 -12.13 32.65
N LEU A 81 -9.82 -11.78 32.58
CA LEU A 81 -10.37 -10.97 31.52
C LEU A 81 -9.98 -9.50 31.76
N GLY A 82 -9.07 -9.02 30.93
CA GLY A 82 -8.75 -7.61 30.87
C GLY A 82 -9.43 -6.92 29.70
N TRP A 83 -9.17 -5.68 29.57
CA TRP A 83 -9.40 -4.91 28.37
C TRP A 83 -8.04 -4.32 27.97
N HIS A 84 -7.77 -4.18 26.69
CA HIS A 84 -6.47 -3.73 26.25
C HIS A 84 -6.17 -2.29 26.67
N GLY A 85 -7.17 -1.48 27.06
CA GLY A 85 -7.03 -0.12 27.54
C GLY A 85 -6.55 0.88 26.50
N LYS A 86 -6.43 0.46 25.25
CA LYS A 86 -6.04 1.31 24.14
C LYS A 86 -7.13 2.33 23.84
N LEU A 87 -6.73 3.57 23.66
CA LEU A 87 -7.58 4.64 23.17
C LEU A 87 -7.48 4.71 21.64
N VAL A 88 -8.48 5.34 21.03
CA VAL A 88 -8.47 5.64 19.60
C VAL A 88 -7.20 6.42 19.27
N GLU A 89 -6.46 5.92 18.29
CA GLU A 89 -5.19 6.51 17.89
C GLU A 89 -5.41 7.90 17.29
N ARG A 90 -4.64 8.89 17.73
CA ARG A 90 -4.65 10.26 17.22
C ARG A 90 -6.04 10.89 17.11
N ALA A 91 -6.91 10.61 18.07
CA ALA A 91 -8.24 11.20 18.09
C ALA A 91 -8.20 12.73 18.07
N GLY A 92 -9.12 13.34 17.34
CA GLY A 92 -9.34 14.78 17.41
C GLY A 92 -9.97 15.19 18.74
N PRO A 93 -9.97 16.50 19.08
CA PRO A 93 -10.56 17.00 20.32
C PRO A 93 -12.02 16.54 20.48
N GLY A 94 -12.32 15.89 21.60
CA GLY A 94 -13.64 15.34 21.91
C GLY A 94 -13.95 14.00 21.24
N GLY A 95 -12.98 13.42 20.51
CA GLY A 95 -13.08 12.10 19.92
C GLY A 95 -12.32 11.02 20.71
N GLU A 96 -11.72 11.39 21.82
CA GLU A 96 -11.02 10.45 22.70
C GLU A 96 -11.97 9.40 23.26
N GLY A 97 -11.54 8.17 23.24
CA GLY A 97 -12.34 7.05 23.75
C GLY A 97 -11.63 5.73 23.64
N ASP A 98 -12.15 4.74 24.34
CA ASP A 98 -11.67 3.38 24.25
C ASP A 98 -12.07 2.78 22.89
N VAL A 99 -11.21 1.96 22.29
CA VAL A 99 -11.57 1.14 21.14
C VAL A 99 -12.48 0.00 21.60
N ILE A 100 -13.31 -0.50 20.69
CA ILE A 100 -14.26 -1.57 20.97
C ILE A 100 -13.55 -2.93 21.04
N ASP A 101 -14.25 -3.93 21.58
CA ASP A 101 -13.91 -5.33 21.39
C ASP A 101 -14.24 -5.75 19.95
N HIS A 102 -13.22 -5.87 19.12
CA HIS A 102 -13.35 -6.23 17.69
C HIS A 102 -13.76 -7.71 17.48
N PHE A 103 -13.70 -8.53 18.52
CA PHE A 103 -14.07 -9.95 18.45
C PHE A 103 -15.51 -10.20 18.89
N SER A 104 -16.21 -9.18 19.37
CA SER A 104 -17.58 -9.25 19.88
C SER A 104 -18.58 -8.64 18.90
N GLY A 105 -19.54 -9.47 18.42
CA GLY A 105 -20.64 -8.98 17.58
C GLY A 105 -21.54 -7.98 18.30
N GLU A 106 -21.74 -8.12 19.61
CA GLU A 106 -22.53 -7.16 20.40
C GLU A 106 -21.84 -5.79 20.46
N ALA A 107 -20.51 -5.78 20.59
CA ALA A 107 -19.74 -4.53 20.65
C ALA A 107 -19.84 -3.74 19.33
N ILE A 108 -19.69 -4.39 18.18
CA ILE A 108 -19.82 -3.73 16.89
C ILE A 108 -21.25 -3.25 16.61
N GLU A 109 -22.26 -4.05 16.94
CA GLU A 109 -23.66 -3.62 16.80
C GLU A 109 -23.97 -2.37 17.61
N ARG A 110 -23.52 -2.32 18.86
CA ARG A 110 -23.67 -1.16 19.75
C ARG A 110 -22.96 0.06 19.19
N TYR A 111 -21.76 -0.12 18.65
CA TYR A 111 -20.97 0.95 18.04
C TYR A 111 -21.65 1.51 16.78
N LEU A 112 -22.07 0.66 15.86
CA LEU A 112 -22.72 1.06 14.61
C LEU A 112 -24.06 1.76 14.85
N LYS A 113 -24.82 1.35 15.86
CA LYS A 113 -26.06 2.00 16.26
C LYS A 113 -25.88 3.49 16.60
N ARG A 114 -24.69 3.88 17.10
CA ARG A 114 -24.38 5.31 17.34
C ARG A 114 -24.37 6.12 16.05
N PHE A 115 -23.89 5.53 14.97
CA PHE A 115 -23.91 6.17 13.64
C PHE A 115 -25.33 6.24 13.08
N ASP A 116 -26.17 5.20 13.28
CA ASP A 116 -27.57 5.25 12.88
C ASP A 116 -28.30 6.40 13.58
N GLU A 117 -28.04 6.59 14.87
CA GLU A 117 -28.61 7.68 15.65
C GLU A 117 -28.07 9.05 15.20
N ALA A 118 -26.77 9.15 14.99
CA ALA A 118 -26.12 10.40 14.57
C ALA A 118 -26.53 10.85 13.16
N PHE A 119 -26.76 9.90 12.26
CA PHE A 119 -27.18 10.19 10.88
C PHE A 119 -28.68 10.46 10.73
N LYS A 120 -29.45 10.22 11.77
CA LYS A 120 -30.90 10.39 11.74
C LYS A 120 -31.29 11.84 11.39
N GLY A 121 -32.01 12.00 10.30
CA GLY A 121 -32.46 13.32 9.83
C GLY A 121 -31.46 14.03 8.93
N TYR A 122 -30.26 13.48 8.70
CA TYR A 122 -29.28 14.03 7.77
C TYR A 122 -29.31 13.31 6.41
N ASN A 123 -28.95 14.05 5.36
CA ASN A 123 -28.84 13.49 4.02
C ASN A 123 -27.43 12.89 3.81
N VAL A 124 -27.31 11.59 3.99
CA VAL A 124 -26.08 10.83 3.78
C VAL A 124 -26.02 10.15 2.40
N SER A 125 -26.90 10.53 1.47
CA SER A 125 -26.98 9.88 0.14
C SER A 125 -25.68 9.96 -0.68
N LYS A 126 -24.84 10.96 -0.42
CA LYS A 126 -23.57 11.15 -1.13
C LYS A 126 -22.40 10.38 -0.54
N ILE A 127 -22.54 9.80 0.66
CA ILE A 127 -21.55 8.89 1.21
C ILE A 127 -21.61 7.62 0.38
N ARG A 128 -20.46 7.20 -0.17
CA ARG A 128 -20.33 5.96 -0.94
C ARG A 128 -19.75 4.84 -0.10
N TYR A 129 -18.76 5.16 0.73
CA TYR A 129 -18.05 4.20 1.56
C TYR A 129 -17.84 4.77 2.96
N TYR A 130 -17.91 3.91 3.95
CA TYR A 130 -17.41 4.16 5.30
C TYR A 130 -15.98 3.67 5.37
N PHE A 131 -15.10 4.43 6.03
CA PHE A 131 -13.68 4.14 6.12
C PHE A 131 -13.29 3.72 7.53
N ASN A 132 -12.44 2.70 7.62
CA ASN A 132 -11.69 2.33 8.80
C ASN A 132 -10.20 2.30 8.44
N ASP A 133 -9.40 2.94 9.26
CA ASP A 133 -7.94 2.98 9.15
C ASP A 133 -7.32 1.65 9.62
N SER A 134 -6.01 1.62 9.80
CA SER A 134 -5.27 0.47 10.28
C SER A 134 -5.74 -0.02 11.65
N TYR A 135 -5.45 -1.29 11.93
CA TYR A 135 -5.70 -1.88 13.25
C TYR A 135 -4.54 -1.52 14.19
N GLU A 136 -4.73 -0.49 15.02
CA GLU A 136 -3.67 0.06 15.86
C GLU A 136 -3.80 -0.33 17.34
N VAL A 137 -4.35 -1.50 17.60
CA VAL A 137 -4.41 -2.06 18.96
C VAL A 137 -3.14 -2.86 19.29
N ASP A 138 -2.31 -3.12 18.31
CA ASP A 138 -1.10 -3.91 18.38
C ASP A 138 0.00 -3.34 19.30
N ASP A 139 -0.02 -2.05 19.59
CA ASP A 139 0.90 -1.40 20.50
C ASP A 139 0.38 -1.34 21.95
N ALA A 140 -0.81 -1.87 22.22
CA ALA A 140 -1.35 -1.98 23.55
C ALA A 140 -0.52 -2.95 24.42
N ARG A 141 0.09 -2.46 25.49
CA ARG A 141 1.07 -3.21 26.26
C ARG A 141 0.47 -4.34 27.10
N GLY A 142 1.12 -5.49 27.04
CA GLY A 142 0.82 -6.62 27.91
C GLY A 142 -0.50 -7.30 27.63
N ASN A 143 -1.02 -7.16 26.41
CA ASN A 143 -2.27 -7.71 25.97
C ASN A 143 -2.15 -9.05 25.27
N SER A 144 -3.27 -9.73 25.25
CA SER A 144 -3.58 -10.83 24.36
C SER A 144 -4.92 -10.54 23.71
N ASP A 145 -5.09 -10.98 22.49
CA ASP A 145 -6.36 -10.90 21.81
C ASP A 145 -7.34 -11.88 22.47
N TRP A 146 -8.44 -11.36 23.01
CA TRP A 146 -9.42 -12.15 23.73
C TRP A 146 -10.79 -11.48 23.76
N THR A 147 -11.84 -12.28 23.93
CA THR A 147 -13.22 -11.82 24.13
C THR A 147 -13.90 -12.69 25.20
N PRO A 148 -14.97 -12.24 25.89
CA PRO A 148 -15.57 -12.99 26.97
C PRO A 148 -16.01 -14.41 26.64
N ASP A 149 -16.53 -14.65 25.44
CA ASP A 149 -17.01 -15.94 24.94
C ASP A 149 -15.97 -16.73 24.13
N PHE A 150 -14.68 -16.41 24.30
CA PHE A 150 -13.62 -17.01 23.49
C PHE A 150 -13.51 -18.53 23.62
N PHE A 151 -13.67 -19.10 24.80
CA PHE A 151 -13.61 -20.56 24.99
C PHE A 151 -14.69 -21.28 24.19
N GLU A 152 -15.91 -20.74 24.18
CA GLU A 152 -17.05 -21.29 23.45
C GLU A 152 -16.85 -21.17 21.93
N GLU A 153 -16.41 -20.01 21.45
CA GLU A 153 -16.08 -19.77 20.05
C GLU A 153 -14.92 -20.65 19.57
N PHE A 154 -13.88 -20.80 20.39
CA PHE A 154 -12.76 -21.69 20.10
C PHE A 154 -13.23 -23.14 19.97
N GLN A 155 -13.95 -23.67 20.97
CA GLN A 155 -14.44 -25.05 20.95
C GLN A 155 -15.36 -25.31 19.75
N ALA A 156 -16.25 -24.37 19.44
CA ALA A 156 -17.13 -24.50 18.28
C ALA A 156 -16.37 -24.56 16.94
N ARG A 157 -15.25 -23.85 16.81
CA ARG A 157 -14.47 -23.76 15.57
C ARG A 157 -13.39 -24.81 15.45
N ARG A 158 -12.73 -25.17 16.57
CA ARG A 158 -11.57 -26.09 16.58
C ARG A 158 -11.94 -27.52 16.97
N GLY A 159 -13.13 -27.74 17.55
CA GLY A 159 -13.65 -29.06 17.89
C GLY A 159 -13.08 -29.64 19.21
N TYR A 160 -12.34 -28.84 20.00
CA TYR A 160 -11.85 -29.22 21.31
C TYR A 160 -11.85 -28.03 22.29
N ASP A 161 -11.81 -28.33 23.60
CA ASP A 161 -11.73 -27.31 24.63
C ASP A 161 -10.30 -26.80 24.80
N LEU A 162 -10.12 -25.48 24.83
CA LEU A 162 -8.81 -24.85 25.03
C LEU A 162 -8.31 -24.95 26.48
N ARG A 163 -9.20 -25.08 27.47
CA ARG A 163 -8.80 -25.03 28.90
C ARG A 163 -7.74 -26.06 29.27
N PRO A 164 -7.79 -27.32 28.80
CA PRO A 164 -6.72 -28.29 29.01
C PRO A 164 -5.37 -27.90 28.39
N HIS A 165 -5.38 -27.00 27.45
CA HIS A 165 -4.21 -26.60 26.64
C HIS A 165 -3.66 -25.19 26.99
N MET A 166 -4.06 -24.62 28.13
CA MET A 166 -3.59 -23.31 28.55
C MET A 166 -2.09 -23.26 28.79
N ALA A 167 -1.51 -24.32 29.35
CA ALA A 167 -0.07 -24.43 29.58
C ALA A 167 0.72 -24.51 28.27
N GLU A 168 0.21 -25.21 27.27
CA GLU A 168 0.77 -25.27 25.92
C GLU A 168 0.64 -23.92 25.20
N LEU A 169 -0.55 -23.30 25.26
CA LEU A 169 -0.78 -21.97 24.66
C LEU A 169 0.20 -20.94 25.21
N LEU A 170 0.40 -20.93 26.51
CA LEU A 170 1.34 -20.03 27.17
C LEU A 170 2.82 -20.47 27.04
N GLY A 171 3.06 -21.71 26.59
CA GLY A 171 4.39 -22.30 26.40
C GLY A 171 5.17 -22.55 27.69
N VAL A 172 4.46 -22.73 28.77
CA VAL A 172 5.06 -23.02 30.07
C VAL A 172 5.17 -24.51 30.36
N ALA A 173 4.45 -25.35 29.59
CA ALA A 173 4.53 -26.80 29.65
C ALA A 173 4.11 -27.41 28.30
N GLY A 174 4.28 -28.75 28.15
CA GLY A 174 3.84 -29.52 27.00
C GLY A 174 4.89 -29.65 25.88
N ASP A 175 4.54 -30.44 24.85
CA ASP A 175 5.37 -30.68 23.68
C ASP A 175 5.38 -29.42 22.75
N PRO A 176 6.54 -29.00 22.22
CA PRO A 176 6.65 -27.85 21.32
C PRO A 176 5.76 -27.95 20.06
N GLU A 177 5.55 -29.14 19.52
CA GLU A 177 4.66 -29.31 18.37
C GLU A 177 3.21 -29.04 18.78
N VAL A 178 2.75 -29.56 19.92
CA VAL A 178 1.41 -29.28 20.47
C VAL A 178 1.26 -27.80 20.76
N GLN A 179 2.27 -27.18 21.37
CA GLN A 179 2.28 -25.73 21.63
C GLN A 179 2.04 -24.92 20.35
N ASN A 180 2.77 -25.20 19.28
CA ASN A 180 2.64 -24.48 18.00
C ASN A 180 1.25 -24.70 17.37
N ARG A 181 0.67 -25.89 17.49
CA ARG A 181 -0.67 -26.21 16.98
C ARG A 181 -1.76 -25.51 17.74
N VAL A 182 -1.64 -25.44 19.07
CA VAL A 182 -2.60 -24.72 19.92
C VAL A 182 -2.51 -23.19 19.65
N VAL A 183 -1.31 -22.65 19.50
CA VAL A 183 -1.11 -21.25 19.11
C VAL A 183 -1.71 -20.95 17.74
N PHE A 184 -1.53 -21.84 16.77
CA PHE A 184 -2.18 -21.74 15.47
C PHE A 184 -3.71 -21.69 15.61
N ASP A 185 -4.31 -22.65 16.31
CA ASP A 185 -5.76 -22.71 16.50
C ASP A 185 -6.32 -21.51 17.25
N TYR A 186 -5.55 -20.96 18.21
CA TYR A 186 -5.89 -19.73 18.91
C TYR A 186 -5.92 -18.53 17.94
N ARG A 187 -4.84 -18.31 17.18
CA ARG A 187 -4.72 -17.18 16.24
C ARG A 187 -5.74 -17.26 15.10
N GLU A 188 -5.98 -18.45 14.58
CA GLU A 188 -7.01 -18.65 13.57
C GLU A 188 -8.42 -18.39 14.12
N THR A 189 -8.66 -18.65 15.41
CA THR A 189 -9.94 -18.31 16.04
C THR A 189 -10.11 -16.81 16.16
N ILE A 190 -9.09 -16.11 16.63
CA ILE A 190 -9.06 -14.64 16.71
C ILE A 190 -9.28 -14.02 15.31
N GLY A 191 -8.54 -14.48 14.29
CA GLY A 191 -8.70 -14.01 12.93
C GLY A 191 -10.10 -14.24 12.35
N ALA A 192 -10.70 -15.40 12.63
CA ALA A 192 -12.06 -15.71 12.21
C ALA A 192 -13.09 -14.80 12.89
N LEU A 193 -12.92 -14.53 14.18
CA LEU A 193 -13.80 -13.62 14.93
C LEU A 193 -13.70 -12.20 14.37
N LEU A 194 -12.51 -11.68 14.14
CA LEU A 194 -12.31 -10.35 13.55
C LEU A 194 -12.95 -10.22 12.16
N ARG A 195 -12.78 -11.25 11.32
CA ARG A 195 -13.43 -11.28 10.00
C ARG A 195 -14.95 -11.29 10.10
N GLU A 196 -15.52 -12.15 10.96
CA GLU A 196 -16.95 -12.41 11.00
C GLU A 196 -17.72 -11.41 11.88
N LYS A 197 -17.19 -11.13 13.09
CA LYS A 197 -17.87 -10.28 14.07
C LYS A 197 -17.61 -8.79 13.83
N TYR A 198 -16.48 -8.40 13.26
CA TYR A 198 -16.19 -7.00 12.96
C TYR A 198 -16.39 -6.69 11.48
N SER A 199 -15.50 -7.20 10.60
CA SER A 199 -15.45 -6.76 9.21
C SER A 199 -16.74 -7.09 8.44
N ALA A 200 -17.26 -8.33 8.56
CA ALA A 200 -18.46 -8.74 7.84
C ALA A 200 -19.74 -8.08 8.39
N MET A 201 -19.85 -7.89 9.70
CA MET A 201 -21.01 -7.19 10.29
C MET A 201 -21.01 -5.71 9.92
N TRP A 202 -19.85 -5.06 9.91
CA TRP A 202 -19.72 -3.68 9.45
C TRP A 202 -20.05 -3.55 7.96
N GLN A 203 -19.56 -4.46 7.12
CA GLN A 203 -19.89 -4.48 5.69
C GLN A 203 -21.40 -4.67 5.48
N ALA A 204 -22.02 -5.60 6.18
CA ALA A 204 -23.45 -5.85 6.08
C ALA A 204 -24.29 -4.64 6.52
N TRP A 205 -23.89 -3.94 7.59
CA TRP A 205 -24.51 -2.70 8.02
C TRP A 205 -24.41 -1.60 6.97
N ALA A 206 -23.23 -1.42 6.34
CA ALA A 206 -23.04 -0.46 5.27
C ALA A 206 -23.87 -0.82 4.04
N ALA A 207 -23.87 -2.09 3.63
CA ALA A 207 -24.64 -2.59 2.49
C ALA A 207 -26.15 -2.40 2.67
N ALA A 208 -26.68 -2.57 3.88
CA ALA A 208 -28.08 -2.30 4.18
C ALA A 208 -28.48 -0.85 3.94
N GLN A 209 -27.55 0.08 3.93
CA GLN A 209 -27.74 1.49 3.61
C GLN A 209 -27.38 1.82 2.14
N GLY A 210 -27.08 0.81 1.31
CA GLY A 210 -26.61 1.00 -0.07
C GLY A 210 -25.22 1.61 -0.15
N LYS A 211 -24.36 1.38 0.85
CA LYS A 211 -22.99 1.85 0.97
C LYS A 211 -22.03 0.67 0.97
N GLY A 212 -20.76 0.94 0.75
CA GLY A 212 -19.68 -0.02 0.95
C GLY A 212 -18.79 0.37 2.13
N ILE A 213 -17.80 -0.48 2.37
CA ILE A 213 -16.71 -0.21 3.31
C ILE A 213 -15.37 -0.12 2.60
N ARG A 214 -14.54 0.80 3.05
CA ARG A 214 -13.11 0.92 2.71
C ARG A 214 -12.32 0.63 3.97
N ASN A 215 -11.43 -0.35 3.91
CA ASN A 215 -10.75 -0.86 5.10
C ASN A 215 -9.28 -1.09 4.82
N GLN A 216 -8.43 -0.55 5.68
CA GLN A 216 -6.98 -0.70 5.57
C GLN A 216 -6.49 -2.03 6.15
N ALA A 217 -7.08 -2.51 7.23
CA ALA A 217 -6.90 -3.82 7.86
C ALA A 217 -5.47 -4.20 8.32
N HIS A 218 -4.40 -3.54 7.89
CA HIS A 218 -3.05 -3.90 8.33
C HIS A 218 -2.87 -3.71 9.85
N GLY A 219 -1.95 -4.46 10.45
CA GLY A 219 -1.81 -4.54 11.91
C GLY A 219 -2.80 -5.49 12.57
N SER A 220 -3.76 -6.06 11.85
CA SER A 220 -4.77 -6.96 12.39
C SER A 220 -4.19 -8.30 12.85
N PRO A 221 -4.73 -8.90 13.93
CA PRO A 221 -4.37 -10.24 14.37
C PRO A 221 -5.07 -11.33 13.52
N ALA A 222 -4.94 -11.21 12.21
CA ALA A 222 -5.61 -12.08 11.23
C ALA A 222 -4.84 -12.10 9.92
N ASN A 223 -5.19 -13.04 9.02
CA ASN A 223 -4.78 -12.92 7.62
C ASN A 223 -5.47 -11.70 7.00
N ILE A 224 -4.73 -10.63 6.76
CA ILE A 224 -5.28 -9.35 6.27
C ILE A 224 -5.96 -9.48 4.90
N MET A 225 -5.52 -10.43 4.06
CA MET A 225 -6.16 -10.66 2.77
C MET A 225 -7.60 -11.17 2.91
N ASP A 226 -7.87 -11.98 3.95
CA ASP A 226 -9.24 -12.43 4.23
C ASP A 226 -10.14 -11.28 4.69
N LEU A 227 -9.58 -10.28 5.38
CA LEU A 227 -10.28 -9.05 5.75
C LEU A 227 -10.50 -8.14 4.53
N TYR A 228 -9.50 -8.02 3.66
CA TYR A 228 -9.63 -7.34 2.37
C TYR A 228 -10.68 -7.98 1.47
N GLY A 229 -10.79 -9.31 1.49
CA GLY A 229 -11.82 -10.05 0.74
C GLY A 229 -13.25 -9.69 1.14
N VAL A 230 -13.47 -9.30 2.39
CA VAL A 230 -14.78 -8.81 2.91
C VAL A 230 -15.03 -7.35 2.51
N SER A 231 -13.97 -6.55 2.42
CA SER A 231 -14.07 -5.10 2.17
C SER A 231 -14.50 -4.81 0.73
N ASP A 232 -15.35 -3.79 0.52
CA ASP A 232 -15.73 -3.35 -0.83
C ASP A 232 -14.60 -2.61 -1.53
N VAL A 233 -13.77 -1.91 -0.77
CA VAL A 233 -12.53 -1.27 -1.23
C VAL A 233 -11.41 -1.63 -0.25
N PRO A 234 -10.61 -2.66 -0.55
CA PRO A 234 -9.38 -2.93 0.17
C PRO A 234 -8.41 -1.75 0.06
N GLU A 235 -7.81 -1.33 1.16
CA GLU A 235 -6.84 -0.26 1.19
C GLU A 235 -5.48 -0.74 1.71
N THR A 236 -4.42 -0.34 1.04
CA THR A 236 -3.04 -0.63 1.43
C THR A 236 -2.26 0.66 1.65
N GLU A 237 -1.10 0.53 2.25
CA GLU A 237 -0.06 1.56 2.31
C GLU A 237 1.31 0.92 2.06
N GLY A 238 2.38 1.71 2.13
CA GLY A 238 3.74 1.19 2.09
C GLY A 238 4.51 1.51 0.82
N ARG A 239 5.58 0.74 0.55
CA ARG A 239 6.51 1.01 -0.54
C ARG A 239 6.88 -0.23 -1.35
N SER A 240 6.57 -1.41 -0.84
CA SER A 240 6.88 -2.67 -1.51
C SER A 240 5.72 -3.09 -2.40
N ILE A 241 5.96 -3.20 -3.71
CA ILE A 241 4.96 -3.72 -4.64
C ILE A 241 4.44 -5.09 -4.18
N ILE A 242 5.34 -5.97 -3.74
CA ILE A 242 5.00 -7.32 -3.24
C ILE A 242 4.04 -7.23 -2.05
N GLY A 243 4.31 -6.31 -1.11
CA GLY A 243 3.44 -6.11 0.04
C GLY A 243 2.09 -5.49 -0.33
N MET A 244 2.11 -4.42 -1.12
CA MET A 244 0.89 -3.71 -1.51
C MET A 244 -0.06 -4.55 -2.37
N LYS A 245 0.45 -5.57 -3.08
CA LYS A 245 -0.36 -6.51 -3.85
C LYS A 245 -1.31 -7.36 -2.98
N THR A 246 -1.17 -7.41 -1.67
CA THR A 246 -2.14 -8.11 -0.80
C THR A 246 -3.55 -7.54 -0.97
N ALA A 247 -3.69 -6.21 -0.99
CA ALA A 247 -4.97 -5.55 -1.16
C ALA A 247 -5.52 -5.68 -2.60
N SER A 248 -4.67 -5.44 -3.62
CA SER A 248 -5.10 -5.56 -5.02
C SER A 248 -5.44 -7.01 -5.39
N SER A 249 -4.67 -7.98 -4.92
CA SER A 249 -4.95 -9.40 -5.14
C SER A 249 -6.28 -9.82 -4.50
N ALA A 250 -6.52 -9.42 -3.26
CA ALA A 250 -7.80 -9.70 -2.60
C ALA A 250 -8.98 -9.07 -3.38
N ALA A 251 -8.84 -7.82 -3.85
CA ALA A 251 -9.84 -7.17 -4.69
C ALA A 251 -10.08 -7.94 -6.00
N HIS A 252 -9.00 -8.34 -6.68
CA HIS A 252 -9.08 -9.03 -7.96
C HIS A 252 -9.74 -10.42 -7.84
N VAL A 253 -9.36 -11.21 -6.83
CA VAL A 253 -9.89 -12.56 -6.62
C VAL A 253 -11.34 -12.54 -6.13
N THR A 254 -11.73 -11.50 -5.37
CA THR A 254 -13.11 -11.32 -4.90
C THR A 254 -13.94 -10.38 -5.77
N ASP A 255 -13.43 -10.07 -6.97
CA ASP A 255 -14.11 -9.29 -8.02
C ASP A 255 -14.53 -7.88 -7.61
N LYS A 256 -13.71 -7.20 -6.79
CA LYS A 256 -13.90 -5.80 -6.42
C LYS A 256 -13.26 -4.88 -7.47
N PRO A 257 -13.93 -3.79 -7.87
CA PRO A 257 -13.41 -2.92 -8.93
C PRO A 257 -12.31 -1.97 -8.48
N LEU A 258 -12.24 -1.67 -7.18
CA LEU A 258 -11.33 -0.67 -6.63
C LEU A 258 -10.41 -1.29 -5.59
N THR A 259 -9.16 -0.87 -5.66
CA THR A 259 -8.14 -1.02 -4.60
C THR A 259 -7.59 0.35 -4.30
N SER A 260 -7.67 0.79 -3.06
CA SER A 260 -7.16 2.09 -2.66
C SER A 260 -5.82 2.01 -1.95
N ALA A 261 -5.17 3.15 -1.86
CA ALA A 261 -3.99 3.32 -1.05
C ALA A 261 -4.07 4.58 -0.19
N GLU A 262 -3.63 4.47 1.05
CA GLU A 262 -3.12 5.57 1.84
C GLU A 262 -1.74 5.91 1.30
N ALA A 263 -1.66 6.98 0.52
CA ALA A 263 -0.49 7.24 -0.29
C ALA A 263 0.43 8.31 0.32
N CYS A 264 1.73 8.01 0.30
CA CYS A 264 2.83 8.91 0.65
C CYS A 264 3.03 9.20 2.14
N THR A 265 2.36 8.52 3.04
CA THR A 265 2.69 8.52 4.46
C THR A 265 4.16 8.12 4.63
N TRP A 266 4.94 8.88 5.37
CA TRP A 266 6.37 8.62 5.61
C TRP A 266 7.26 8.58 4.34
N LEU A 267 6.90 9.31 3.27
CA LEU A 267 7.64 9.24 2.01
C LEU A 267 9.10 9.68 2.18
N ASN A 268 9.35 10.85 2.75
CA ASN A 268 10.67 11.39 3.04
C ASN A 268 10.71 11.96 4.47
N GLU A 269 11.72 12.77 4.79
CA GLU A 269 11.69 13.62 5.96
C GLU A 269 10.65 14.74 5.76
N HIS A 270 10.09 15.25 6.85
CA HIS A 270 9.13 16.35 6.82
C HIS A 270 9.65 17.52 5.97
N PHE A 271 8.77 18.11 5.19
CA PHE A 271 9.04 19.27 4.33
C PHE A 271 10.05 19.05 3.21
N HIS A 272 10.49 17.82 2.94
CA HIS A 272 11.48 17.50 1.91
C HIS A 272 10.87 16.92 0.64
N SER A 273 9.66 16.37 0.69
CA SER A 273 9.05 15.72 -0.47
C SER A 273 8.59 16.73 -1.52
N THR A 274 8.97 16.45 -2.75
CA THR A 274 8.52 17.13 -3.96
C THR A 274 7.32 16.42 -4.57
N LEU A 275 6.63 17.07 -5.52
CA LEU A 275 5.58 16.40 -6.30
C LEU A 275 6.15 15.29 -7.20
N GLY A 276 7.43 15.39 -7.62
CA GLY A 276 8.11 14.29 -8.32
C GLY A 276 8.29 13.06 -7.44
N ASP A 277 8.72 13.25 -6.18
CA ASP A 277 8.80 12.14 -5.22
C ASP A 277 7.43 11.47 -5.01
N VAL A 278 6.39 12.30 -4.91
CA VAL A 278 5.00 11.83 -4.77
C VAL A 278 4.58 11.02 -6.00
N LYS A 279 4.91 11.49 -7.22
CA LYS A 279 4.61 10.77 -8.46
C LYS A 279 5.28 9.40 -8.50
N THR A 280 6.59 9.34 -8.22
CA THR A 280 7.33 8.07 -8.19
C THR A 280 6.70 7.08 -7.22
N SER A 281 6.24 7.55 -6.04
CA SER A 281 5.51 6.74 -5.08
C SER A 281 4.16 6.27 -5.62
N VAL A 282 3.38 7.17 -6.22
CA VAL A 282 2.05 6.86 -6.78
C VAL A 282 2.16 5.87 -7.95
N ASP A 283 3.17 5.99 -8.81
CA ASP A 283 3.44 5.04 -9.88
C ASP A 283 3.72 3.63 -9.34
N THR A 284 4.41 3.55 -8.19
CA THR A 284 4.66 2.27 -7.52
C THR A 284 3.36 1.64 -6.99
N TYR A 285 2.43 2.45 -6.47
CA TYR A 285 1.08 1.97 -6.14
C TYR A 285 0.34 1.46 -7.38
N PHE A 286 0.40 2.18 -8.49
CA PHE A 286 -0.23 1.73 -9.74
C PHE A 286 0.32 0.39 -10.21
N LEU A 287 1.64 0.21 -10.20
CA LEU A 287 2.29 -1.06 -10.54
C LEU A 287 1.92 -2.22 -9.61
N SER A 288 1.51 -1.94 -8.37
CA SER A 288 1.02 -2.95 -7.44
C SER A 288 -0.46 -3.34 -7.65
N GLY A 289 -1.17 -2.68 -8.58
CA GLY A 289 -2.59 -2.91 -8.85
C GLY A 289 -3.55 -1.99 -8.12
N VAL A 290 -3.03 -1.05 -7.32
CA VAL A 290 -3.84 0.04 -6.76
C VAL A 290 -4.36 0.92 -7.90
N ASN A 291 -5.61 1.32 -7.82
CA ASN A 291 -6.26 2.16 -8.83
C ASN A 291 -7.08 3.31 -8.23
N HIS A 292 -6.92 3.58 -6.93
CA HIS A 292 -7.62 4.66 -6.23
C HIS A 292 -6.74 5.24 -5.11
N ILE A 293 -6.27 6.48 -5.32
CA ILE A 293 -5.28 7.11 -4.45
C ILE A 293 -5.95 8.05 -3.45
N PHE A 294 -5.60 7.90 -2.18
CA PHE A 294 -5.88 8.85 -1.09
C PHE A 294 -4.55 9.36 -0.56
N TYR A 295 -4.32 10.67 -0.67
CA TYR A 295 -3.09 11.26 -0.15
C TYR A 295 -3.15 11.39 1.36
N HIS A 296 -2.08 10.96 2.04
CA HIS A 296 -1.96 11.09 3.47
C HIS A 296 -0.70 11.87 3.83
N GLY A 297 -0.80 13.13 4.33
CA GLY A 297 -2.12 13.67 4.58
C GLY A 297 -2.08 15.17 4.87
N THR A 298 -3.19 15.65 5.32
CA THR A 298 -3.37 17.05 5.66
C THR A 298 -4.20 17.22 6.93
N CYS A 299 -3.83 18.22 7.76
CA CYS A 299 -4.65 18.62 8.89
C CYS A 299 -5.65 19.68 8.49
N LEU A 300 -6.86 19.61 9.02
CA LEU A 300 -7.81 20.71 8.97
C LEU A 300 -7.35 21.83 9.93
N SER A 301 -6.78 22.89 9.36
CA SER A 301 -6.34 24.04 10.13
C SER A 301 -7.46 25.09 10.21
N PRO A 302 -7.70 25.70 11.38
CA PRO A 302 -8.61 26.86 11.47
C PRO A 302 -8.02 28.06 10.72
N ASP A 303 -8.90 28.93 10.19
CA ASP A 303 -8.48 30.07 9.35
C ASP A 303 -7.52 31.04 10.06
N ASN A 304 -7.60 31.14 11.38
CA ASN A 304 -6.74 31.99 12.22
C ASN A 304 -5.46 31.32 12.66
N ALA A 305 -5.21 30.07 12.28
CA ALA A 305 -3.95 29.40 12.64
C ALA A 305 -2.76 30.12 11.99
N PRO A 306 -1.71 30.44 12.75
CA PRO A 306 -0.51 31.01 12.15
C PRO A 306 0.16 30.03 11.20
N TRP A 307 0.89 30.56 10.21
CA TRP A 307 1.65 29.70 9.30
C TRP A 307 2.64 28.80 10.08
N PRO A 308 2.78 27.51 9.77
CA PRO A 308 2.26 26.77 8.61
C PRO A 308 0.84 26.21 8.78
N GLY A 309 0.14 26.49 9.83
CA GLY A 309 -1.12 25.87 10.19
C GLY A 309 -0.92 24.73 11.20
N TRP A 310 -1.95 23.96 11.44
CA TRP A 310 -1.85 22.72 12.20
C TRP A 310 -1.04 21.71 11.41
N MET A 311 -0.22 20.95 12.11
CA MET A 311 0.73 20.07 11.49
C MET A 311 0.25 18.63 11.48
N PHE A 312 0.65 17.94 10.45
CA PHE A 312 0.45 16.51 10.31
C PHE A 312 1.66 15.76 10.89
N TYR A 313 1.43 14.68 11.62
CA TYR A 313 2.47 13.93 12.35
C TYR A 313 3.43 13.19 11.43
N ALA A 314 2.99 12.85 10.20
CA ALA A 314 3.80 12.17 9.20
C ALA A 314 4.14 13.11 8.02
N ALA A 315 5.13 12.76 7.23
CA ALA A 315 5.32 13.34 5.91
C ALA A 315 4.35 12.62 4.93
N VAL A 316 3.80 13.25 3.94
CA VAL A 316 3.97 14.56 3.33
C VAL A 316 2.87 15.52 3.79
N HIS A 317 3.18 16.82 3.78
CA HIS A 317 2.19 17.86 4.15
C HIS A 317 1.45 18.35 2.90
N PHE A 318 0.31 17.72 2.57
CA PHE A 318 -0.57 18.10 1.45
C PHE A 318 -1.55 19.20 1.89
N GLN A 319 -1.08 20.41 2.06
CA GLN A 319 -1.89 21.50 2.59
C GLN A 319 -1.70 22.80 1.82
N PRO A 320 -2.70 23.72 1.82
CA PRO A 320 -2.65 24.96 1.03
C PRO A 320 -1.49 25.90 1.38
N THR A 321 -0.89 25.77 2.56
CA THR A 321 0.26 26.57 2.98
C THR A 321 1.59 26.05 2.43
N ASN A 322 1.62 24.84 1.83
CA ASN A 322 2.77 24.33 1.11
C ASN A 322 2.82 24.93 -0.29
N PRO A 323 3.93 25.53 -0.72
CA PRO A 323 4.02 26.19 -2.03
C PRO A 323 3.63 25.31 -3.22
N PHE A 324 3.92 24.03 -3.20
CA PHE A 324 3.59 23.10 -4.29
C PHE A 324 2.07 22.91 -4.50
N TRP A 325 1.23 23.34 -3.54
CA TRP A 325 -0.24 23.21 -3.63
C TRP A 325 -0.82 23.80 -4.92
N LYS A 326 -0.19 24.84 -5.45
CA LYS A 326 -0.60 25.44 -6.72
C LYS A 326 -0.48 24.51 -7.91
N ASP A 327 0.56 23.68 -7.91
CA ASP A 327 0.86 22.77 -9.00
C ASP A 327 0.23 21.38 -8.75
N PHE A 328 -0.32 21.16 -7.56
CA PHE A 328 -0.96 19.91 -7.16
C PHE A 328 -2.17 19.54 -8.03
N GLY A 329 -2.87 20.53 -8.60
CA GLY A 329 -3.95 20.29 -9.57
C GLY A 329 -3.47 19.62 -10.86
N ALA A 330 -2.28 19.98 -11.35
CA ALA A 330 -1.66 19.31 -12.52
C ALA A 330 -1.27 17.87 -12.19
N PHE A 331 -0.69 17.65 -11.02
CA PHE A 331 -0.40 16.31 -10.53
C PHE A 331 -1.67 15.45 -10.39
N ASN A 332 -2.74 15.99 -9.82
CA ASN A 332 -4.03 15.29 -9.75
C ASN A 332 -4.62 14.95 -11.12
N SER A 333 -4.33 15.77 -12.13
CA SER A 333 -4.73 15.47 -13.52
C SER A 333 -3.97 14.27 -14.07
N TYR A 334 -2.66 14.16 -13.78
CA TYR A 334 -1.87 12.97 -14.08
C TYR A 334 -2.47 11.71 -13.44
N VAL A 335 -2.70 11.75 -12.12
CA VAL A 335 -3.28 10.62 -11.37
C VAL A 335 -4.66 10.23 -11.92
N THR A 336 -5.50 11.23 -12.24
CA THR A 336 -6.85 10.98 -12.80
C THR A 336 -6.78 10.24 -14.13
N ARG A 337 -5.85 10.66 -15.03
CA ARG A 337 -5.66 9.97 -16.32
C ARG A 337 -5.20 8.53 -16.13
N CYS A 338 -4.22 8.29 -15.27
CA CYS A 338 -3.76 6.94 -14.93
C CYS A 338 -4.90 6.09 -14.36
N GLN A 339 -5.63 6.59 -13.37
CA GLN A 339 -6.75 5.88 -12.75
C GLN A 339 -7.87 5.56 -13.74
N SER A 340 -8.10 6.40 -14.75
CA SER A 340 -9.14 6.15 -15.75
C SER A 340 -8.87 4.87 -16.57
N PHE A 341 -7.61 4.55 -16.82
CA PHE A 341 -7.19 3.30 -17.47
C PHE A 341 -7.18 2.13 -16.49
N LEU A 342 -6.63 2.35 -15.29
CA LEU A 342 -6.47 1.31 -14.28
C LEU A 342 -7.80 0.87 -13.63
N GLN A 343 -8.83 1.70 -13.68
CA GLN A 343 -10.18 1.34 -13.24
C GLN A 343 -11.03 0.75 -14.38
N ALA A 344 -10.55 0.82 -15.63
CA ALA A 344 -11.22 0.22 -16.77
C ALA A 344 -10.85 -1.27 -16.94
N GLY A 345 -11.76 -2.05 -17.52
CA GLY A 345 -11.52 -3.48 -17.78
C GLY A 345 -11.47 -4.33 -16.50
N ARG A 346 -10.81 -5.48 -16.61
CA ARG A 346 -10.57 -6.43 -15.51
C ARG A 346 -9.07 -6.61 -15.29
N PRO A 347 -8.64 -7.13 -14.11
CA PRO A 347 -7.26 -7.57 -13.92
C PRO A 347 -6.79 -8.54 -15.01
N ASP A 348 -5.53 -8.43 -15.40
CA ASP A 348 -4.89 -9.27 -16.41
C ASP A 348 -3.70 -10.00 -15.80
N ASN A 349 -3.97 -10.89 -14.86
CA ASN A 349 -2.96 -11.69 -14.19
C ASN A 349 -3.12 -13.16 -14.58
N ASP A 350 -2.00 -13.80 -14.92
CA ASP A 350 -2.00 -15.21 -15.38
C ASP A 350 -1.85 -16.20 -14.22
N ILE A 351 -1.36 -15.78 -13.08
CA ILE A 351 -0.94 -16.65 -11.98
C ILE A 351 -1.71 -16.31 -10.70
N LEU A 352 -2.19 -17.33 -10.00
CA LEU A 352 -2.54 -17.26 -8.58
C LEU A 352 -1.37 -17.79 -7.76
N LEU A 353 -0.80 -16.98 -6.89
CA LEU A 353 0.25 -17.37 -5.96
C LEU A 353 -0.36 -17.63 -4.59
N PHE A 354 -0.33 -18.89 -4.16
CA PHE A 354 -0.95 -19.27 -2.89
C PHE A 354 -0.24 -18.60 -1.71
N PHE A 355 -1.00 -17.86 -0.93
CA PHE A 355 -0.54 -17.20 0.28
C PHE A 355 -0.72 -18.14 1.48
N ASP A 356 0.33 -18.87 1.79
CA ASP A 356 0.35 -19.71 2.98
C ASP A 356 0.51 -18.85 4.24
N ALA A 357 -0.55 -18.74 5.03
CA ALA A 357 -0.50 -18.13 6.35
C ALA A 357 -0.31 -19.14 7.48
N THR A 358 -0.36 -20.46 7.19
CA THR A 358 -0.35 -21.52 8.21
C THR A 358 0.96 -21.56 8.98
N ASP A 359 2.08 -21.44 8.27
CA ASP A 359 3.40 -21.43 8.90
C ASP A 359 3.60 -20.16 9.75
N LEU A 360 3.20 -18.98 9.23
CA LEU A 360 3.26 -17.72 9.99
C LEU A 360 2.42 -17.77 11.27
N LEU A 361 1.20 -18.29 11.18
CA LEU A 361 0.30 -18.42 12.32
C LEU A 361 0.79 -19.47 13.34
N SER A 362 1.57 -20.46 12.91
CA SER A 362 2.16 -21.50 13.76
C SER A 362 3.43 -21.04 14.47
N GLU A 363 4.12 -20.01 13.97
CA GLU A 363 5.33 -19.48 14.59
C GLU A 363 5.02 -18.80 15.92
N ARG A 364 5.45 -19.42 17.00
CA ARG A 364 5.10 -18.97 18.35
C ARG A 364 5.64 -17.58 18.71
N GLY A 365 6.88 -17.25 18.29
CA GLY A 365 7.53 -16.00 18.68
C GLY A 365 7.74 -15.84 20.20
N ARG A 366 7.98 -14.61 20.64
CA ARG A 366 8.12 -14.26 22.06
C ARG A 366 6.79 -14.07 22.79
N GLU A 367 5.79 -13.62 22.06
CA GLU A 367 4.46 -13.25 22.53
C GLU A 367 3.41 -14.03 21.74
N PRO A 368 3.16 -15.29 22.10
CA PRO A 368 2.32 -16.18 21.29
C PRO A 368 0.86 -15.73 21.20
N LEU A 369 0.40 -14.93 22.15
CA LEU A 369 -0.97 -14.40 22.20
C LEU A 369 -1.11 -13.06 21.46
N LEU A 370 -0.01 -12.52 20.91
CA LEU A 370 -0.02 -11.35 20.02
C LEU A 370 0.49 -11.77 18.65
N PHE A 371 -0.33 -11.59 17.65
CA PHE A 371 0.02 -11.83 16.26
C PHE A 371 -0.55 -10.70 15.42
N HIS A 372 0.27 -10.09 14.62
CA HIS A 372 -0.14 -8.99 13.76
C HIS A 372 0.41 -9.17 12.36
N MET A 373 -0.47 -9.03 11.39
CA MET A 373 -0.10 -9.07 9.98
C MET A 373 -0.26 -7.68 9.37
N ASN A 374 0.77 -7.25 8.66
CA ASN A 374 0.76 -6.00 7.92
C ASN A 374 1.04 -6.25 6.44
N GLN A 375 0.94 -5.21 5.62
CA GLN A 375 1.15 -5.27 4.18
C GLN A 375 2.57 -5.73 3.77
N ASN A 376 3.57 -5.65 4.65
CA ASN A 376 4.93 -6.12 4.35
C ASN A 376 5.16 -7.61 4.69
N THR A 377 4.22 -8.24 5.36
CA THR A 377 4.33 -9.64 5.79
C THR A 377 4.67 -10.59 4.63
N PRO A 378 4.04 -10.50 3.44
CA PRO A 378 4.40 -11.35 2.32
C PRO A 378 5.87 -11.25 1.92
N ALA A 379 6.41 -10.03 1.85
CA ALA A 379 7.81 -9.81 1.48
C ALA A 379 8.81 -10.39 2.49
N GLN A 380 8.39 -10.56 3.73
CA GLN A 380 9.19 -11.12 4.83
C GLN A 380 9.01 -12.64 4.99
N SER A 381 8.02 -13.22 4.31
CA SER A 381 7.68 -14.65 4.40
C SER A 381 8.38 -15.50 3.32
N ALA A 382 8.19 -16.81 3.39
CA ALA A 382 8.75 -17.75 2.41
C ALA A 382 8.25 -17.49 0.98
N ILE A 383 7.00 -17.05 0.82
CA ILE A 383 6.43 -16.73 -0.50
C ILE A 383 7.04 -15.46 -1.12
N GLY A 384 7.70 -14.62 -0.32
CA GLY A 384 8.32 -13.39 -0.80
C GLY A 384 9.30 -13.62 -1.93
N LYS A 385 10.08 -14.71 -1.87
CA LYS A 385 11.04 -15.07 -2.92
C LYS A 385 10.35 -15.39 -4.25
N SER A 386 9.27 -16.18 -4.21
CA SER A 386 8.50 -16.51 -5.42
C SER A 386 7.85 -15.26 -6.01
N ALA A 387 7.26 -14.40 -5.17
CA ALA A 387 6.66 -13.15 -5.59
C ALA A 387 7.70 -12.18 -6.19
N GLU A 388 8.86 -12.04 -5.57
CA GLU A 388 9.96 -11.21 -6.07
C GLU A 388 10.49 -11.74 -7.41
N TYR A 389 10.63 -13.06 -7.53
CA TYR A 389 11.02 -13.70 -8.78
C TYR A 389 10.00 -13.38 -9.90
N LEU A 390 8.72 -13.64 -9.66
CA LEU A 390 7.66 -13.38 -10.63
C LEU A 390 7.65 -11.91 -11.07
N TYR A 391 7.76 -10.99 -10.13
CA TYR A 391 7.81 -9.57 -10.42
C TYR A 391 9.01 -9.20 -11.30
N ASN A 392 10.21 -9.61 -10.89
CA ASN A 392 11.45 -9.24 -11.59
C ASN A 392 11.54 -9.82 -13.00
N GLN A 393 10.89 -10.96 -13.25
CA GLN A 393 10.83 -11.59 -14.56
C GLN A 393 9.68 -11.08 -15.44
N GLY A 394 8.78 -10.24 -14.90
CA GLY A 394 7.63 -9.69 -15.64
C GLY A 394 6.45 -10.66 -15.76
N TYR A 395 6.33 -11.63 -14.86
CA TYR A 395 5.13 -12.44 -14.72
C TYR A 395 4.05 -11.66 -13.98
N THR A 396 2.79 -11.88 -14.32
CA THR A 396 1.64 -11.24 -13.71
C THR A 396 0.94 -12.21 -12.76
N TRP A 397 0.72 -11.77 -11.52
CA TRP A 397 0.12 -12.64 -10.50
C TRP A 397 -0.77 -11.88 -9.53
N ASP A 398 -1.64 -12.63 -8.84
CA ASP A 398 -2.34 -12.23 -7.63
C ASP A 398 -2.10 -13.28 -6.53
N TYR A 399 -2.05 -12.84 -5.29
CA TYR A 399 -2.10 -13.74 -4.14
C TYR A 399 -3.50 -14.34 -3.97
N ILE A 400 -3.57 -15.54 -3.41
CA ILE A 400 -4.83 -16.20 -3.06
C ILE A 400 -4.71 -16.95 -1.73
N THR A 401 -5.64 -16.75 -0.79
CA THR A 401 -5.65 -17.43 0.50
C THR A 401 -6.42 -18.75 0.45
N ASP A 402 -6.30 -19.56 1.52
CA ASP A 402 -7.10 -20.77 1.70
C ASP A 402 -8.60 -20.53 1.50
N LYS A 403 -9.15 -19.52 2.18
CA LYS A 403 -10.56 -19.15 2.08
C LYS A 403 -10.96 -18.80 0.65
N MET A 404 -10.13 -18.01 -0.03
CA MET A 404 -10.39 -17.61 -1.41
C MET A 404 -10.32 -18.80 -2.38
N VAL A 405 -9.42 -19.75 -2.16
CA VAL A 405 -9.37 -21.02 -2.94
C VAL A 405 -10.67 -21.79 -2.78
N LEU A 406 -11.23 -21.83 -1.58
CA LEU A 406 -12.47 -22.55 -1.29
C LEU A 406 -13.71 -21.85 -1.85
N GLU A 407 -13.77 -20.52 -1.73
CA GLU A 407 -14.99 -19.73 -1.89
C GLU A 407 -15.08 -19.01 -3.24
N ASN A 408 -13.94 -18.56 -3.82
CA ASN A 408 -13.97 -17.57 -4.91
C ASN A 408 -13.55 -18.08 -6.28
N ILE A 409 -12.96 -19.26 -6.41
CA ILE A 409 -12.48 -19.78 -7.69
C ILE A 409 -13.07 -21.13 -8.05
N SER A 410 -13.20 -21.36 -9.36
CA SER A 410 -13.55 -22.63 -10.00
C SER A 410 -12.61 -22.91 -11.15
N ALA A 411 -12.72 -24.09 -11.80
CA ALA A 411 -11.95 -24.41 -13.00
C ALA A 411 -12.89 -24.50 -14.23
N ASP A 412 -12.52 -23.84 -15.32
CA ASP A 412 -13.22 -23.88 -16.60
C ASP A 412 -12.22 -23.90 -17.76
N ARG A 413 -12.34 -24.87 -18.66
CA ARG A 413 -11.51 -25.03 -19.87
C ARG A 413 -10.01 -25.02 -19.64
N GLY A 414 -9.58 -25.54 -18.50
CA GLY A 414 -8.15 -25.65 -18.15
C GLY A 414 -7.60 -24.42 -17.40
N GLU A 415 -8.41 -23.41 -17.15
CA GLU A 415 -8.05 -22.21 -16.41
C GLU A 415 -8.81 -22.13 -15.09
N LEU A 416 -8.28 -21.38 -14.13
CA LEU A 416 -8.96 -20.99 -12.90
C LEU A 416 -9.78 -19.73 -13.18
N VAL A 417 -10.98 -19.65 -12.63
CA VAL A 417 -11.91 -18.57 -12.93
C VAL A 417 -12.55 -18.07 -11.63
N THR A 418 -12.54 -16.76 -11.41
CA THR A 418 -13.26 -16.13 -10.30
C THR A 418 -14.77 -16.09 -10.56
N LEU A 419 -15.55 -15.73 -9.54
CA LEU A 419 -17.02 -15.67 -9.65
C LEU A 419 -17.51 -14.68 -10.72
N ALA A 420 -16.82 -13.54 -10.92
CA ALA A 420 -17.16 -12.58 -11.98
C ALA A 420 -16.42 -12.84 -13.31
N GLY A 421 -15.60 -13.89 -13.39
CA GLY A 421 -15.01 -14.38 -14.62
C GLY A 421 -13.62 -13.86 -14.97
N SER A 422 -12.86 -13.34 -14.00
CA SER A 422 -11.41 -13.16 -14.15
C SER A 422 -10.74 -14.53 -14.28
N ARG A 423 -9.75 -14.65 -15.16
CA ARG A 423 -9.18 -15.96 -15.55
C ARG A 423 -7.70 -16.00 -15.25
N TYR A 424 -7.23 -17.13 -14.71
CA TYR A 424 -5.83 -17.40 -14.39
C TYR A 424 -5.43 -18.76 -14.99
N ARG A 425 -4.25 -18.84 -15.56
CA ARG A 425 -3.74 -20.06 -16.22
C ARG A 425 -3.37 -21.14 -15.22
N THR A 426 -2.87 -20.72 -14.05
CA THR A 426 -2.33 -21.66 -13.07
C THR A 426 -2.40 -21.09 -11.65
N LEU A 427 -2.28 -21.99 -10.65
CA LEU A 427 -2.01 -21.65 -9.26
C LEU A 427 -0.67 -22.24 -8.87
N ILE A 428 0.19 -21.42 -8.28
CA ILE A 428 1.47 -21.81 -7.71
C ILE A 428 1.30 -21.98 -6.19
N VAL A 429 1.69 -23.11 -5.66
CA VAL A 429 1.88 -23.37 -4.23
C VAL A 429 3.37 -23.20 -3.93
N PRO A 430 3.81 -22.15 -3.26
CA PRO A 430 5.19 -22.00 -2.81
C PRO A 430 5.56 -23.11 -1.82
N ALA A 431 6.85 -23.23 -1.50
CA ALA A 431 7.27 -24.15 -0.45
C ALA A 431 6.55 -23.83 0.86
N CYS A 432 5.78 -24.78 1.36
CA CYS A 432 5.08 -24.71 2.65
C CYS A 432 5.07 -26.09 3.31
N ASP A 433 5.23 -26.12 4.64
CA ASP A 433 5.25 -27.36 5.39
C ASP A 433 3.83 -27.88 5.66
N LYS A 434 2.89 -26.99 5.90
CA LYS A 434 1.51 -27.32 6.27
C LYS A 434 0.51 -26.67 5.32
N MET A 435 -0.59 -27.38 5.12
CA MET A 435 -1.76 -26.88 4.39
C MET A 435 -3.02 -27.46 5.00
N TYR A 436 -4.11 -26.67 5.03
CA TYR A 436 -5.42 -27.24 5.42
C TYR A 436 -5.80 -28.38 4.50
N LEU A 437 -6.31 -29.46 5.11
CA LEU A 437 -6.84 -30.59 4.33
C LEU A 437 -7.89 -30.15 3.31
N SER A 438 -8.79 -29.25 3.71
CA SER A 438 -9.84 -28.72 2.83
C SER A 438 -9.27 -27.98 1.61
N THR A 439 -8.18 -27.22 1.78
CA THR A 439 -7.49 -26.55 0.68
C THR A 439 -6.83 -27.56 -0.25
N PHE A 440 -6.13 -28.55 0.30
CA PHE A 440 -5.52 -29.59 -0.52
C PHE A 440 -6.55 -30.39 -1.33
N GLU A 441 -7.68 -30.76 -0.70
CA GLU A 441 -8.79 -31.42 -1.40
C GLU A 441 -9.38 -30.54 -2.50
N ARG A 442 -9.52 -29.23 -2.24
CA ARG A 442 -10.00 -28.28 -3.23
C ARG A 442 -9.05 -28.12 -4.42
N LEU A 443 -7.75 -28.06 -4.18
CA LEU A 443 -6.73 -28.04 -5.25
C LEU A 443 -6.81 -29.28 -6.13
N LEU A 444 -6.98 -30.46 -5.52
CA LEU A 444 -7.21 -31.71 -6.26
C LEU A 444 -8.49 -31.66 -7.08
N ASP A 445 -9.56 -31.08 -6.55
CA ASP A 445 -10.83 -30.97 -7.26
C ASP A 445 -10.76 -29.98 -8.43
N LEU A 446 -10.05 -28.86 -8.27
CA LEU A 446 -9.76 -27.93 -9.37
C LEU A 446 -8.94 -28.62 -10.47
N ALA A 447 -7.91 -29.40 -10.08
CA ALA A 447 -7.14 -30.20 -11.03
C ALA A 447 -8.01 -31.25 -11.73
N LYS A 448 -8.88 -31.98 -11.01
CA LYS A 448 -9.81 -32.92 -11.63
C LYS A 448 -10.69 -32.28 -12.71
N GLN A 449 -11.08 -31.02 -12.52
CA GLN A 449 -11.88 -30.24 -13.46
C GLN A 449 -11.08 -29.72 -14.64
N GLY A 450 -9.75 -29.65 -14.55
CA GLY A 450 -8.87 -29.32 -15.67
C GLY A 450 -7.76 -28.33 -15.35
N ALA A 451 -7.72 -27.76 -14.14
CA ALA A 451 -6.69 -26.79 -13.75
C ALA A 451 -5.30 -27.43 -13.70
N THR A 452 -4.28 -26.63 -13.98
CA THR A 452 -2.88 -26.94 -13.70
C THR A 452 -2.47 -26.31 -12.38
N ILE A 453 -2.00 -27.11 -11.43
CA ILE A 453 -1.48 -26.66 -10.13
C ILE A 453 0.02 -26.89 -10.13
N LEU A 454 0.79 -25.84 -9.86
CA LEU A 454 2.25 -25.89 -9.75
C LEU A 454 2.64 -25.87 -8.28
N VAL A 455 3.61 -26.68 -7.91
CA VAL A 455 4.11 -26.80 -6.55
C VAL A 455 5.62 -26.63 -6.58
N GLU A 456 6.13 -25.68 -5.81
CA GLU A 456 7.56 -25.52 -5.63
C GLU A 456 8.08 -26.56 -4.62
N HIS A 457 9.17 -27.23 -4.95
CA HIS A 457 9.86 -28.23 -4.18
C HIS A 457 9.06 -29.51 -3.94
N GLU A 458 8.17 -29.55 -2.96
CA GLU A 458 7.41 -30.74 -2.54
C GLU A 458 5.98 -30.39 -2.11
N LEU A 459 5.12 -31.39 -2.12
CA LEU A 459 3.78 -31.26 -1.55
C LEU A 459 3.85 -30.96 -0.05
N PRO A 460 2.89 -30.19 0.52
CA PRO A 460 2.79 -29.97 1.97
C PRO A 460 2.78 -31.30 2.73
N GLN A 461 3.59 -31.42 3.78
CA GLN A 461 3.78 -32.69 4.45
C GLN A 461 2.80 -32.93 5.60
N ASP A 462 2.14 -31.88 6.11
CA ASP A 462 1.30 -31.96 7.28
C ASP A 462 0.09 -31.01 7.20
N VAL A 463 -0.80 -31.12 8.17
CA VAL A 463 -1.94 -30.22 8.36
C VAL A 463 -1.72 -29.34 9.60
N PRO A 464 -2.24 -28.07 9.61
CA PRO A 464 -2.14 -27.19 10.76
C PRO A 464 -3.16 -27.56 11.85
N GLY A 465 -2.97 -27.00 13.05
CA GLY A 465 -3.89 -27.13 14.17
C GLY A 465 -3.81 -28.47 14.90
N LEU A 466 -4.55 -28.58 16.01
CA LEU A 466 -4.61 -29.77 16.85
C LEU A 466 -5.93 -30.52 16.64
N GLY A 467 -7.01 -29.81 16.30
CA GLY A 467 -8.35 -30.41 16.14
C GLY A 467 -8.39 -31.44 15.00
N GLY A 468 -8.73 -32.68 15.31
CA GLY A 468 -8.82 -33.78 14.33
C GLY A 468 -7.51 -34.15 13.65
N LEU A 469 -6.35 -33.83 14.24
CA LEU A 469 -5.02 -33.92 13.67
C LEU A 469 -4.73 -35.25 12.99
N GLU A 470 -4.88 -36.38 13.72
CA GLU A 470 -4.52 -37.68 13.21
C GLU A 470 -5.40 -38.14 12.03
N GLU A 471 -6.69 -37.83 12.07
CA GLU A 471 -7.61 -38.12 10.97
C GLU A 471 -7.23 -37.32 9.72
N ASN A 472 -6.99 -35.99 9.90
CA ASN A 472 -6.66 -35.08 8.83
C ASN A 472 -5.29 -35.45 8.19
N ARG A 473 -4.28 -35.79 9.00
CA ARG A 473 -2.98 -36.29 8.53
C ARG A 473 -3.14 -37.55 7.68
N ALA A 474 -3.84 -38.53 8.23
CA ALA A 474 -4.05 -39.80 7.53
C ALA A 474 -4.84 -39.61 6.23
N ARG A 475 -5.75 -38.67 6.19
CA ARG A 475 -6.50 -38.31 4.97
C ARG A 475 -5.62 -37.62 3.94
N MET A 476 -4.81 -36.63 4.36
CA MET A 476 -3.83 -35.97 3.50
C MET A 476 -2.87 -36.98 2.87
N GLN A 477 -2.27 -37.86 3.69
CA GLN A 477 -1.34 -38.90 3.21
C GLN A 477 -1.99 -39.84 2.20
N ARG A 478 -3.26 -40.25 2.43
CA ARG A 478 -3.98 -41.11 1.46
C ARG A 478 -4.20 -40.40 0.13
N LEU A 479 -4.53 -39.09 0.15
CA LEU A 479 -4.73 -38.33 -1.06
C LEU A 479 -3.44 -38.16 -1.86
N GLN A 480 -2.31 -37.91 -1.17
CA GLN A 480 -0.99 -37.78 -1.78
C GLN A 480 -0.50 -39.10 -2.36
N ALA A 481 -0.69 -40.22 -1.64
CA ALA A 481 -0.33 -41.55 -2.11
C ALA A 481 -1.09 -41.97 -3.39
N GLY A 482 -2.25 -41.36 -3.66
CA GLY A 482 -3.01 -41.54 -4.88
C GLY A 482 -2.46 -40.79 -6.10
N LEU A 483 -1.46 -39.91 -5.93
CA LEU A 483 -0.82 -39.18 -7.00
C LEU A 483 0.35 -39.96 -7.60
N HIS A 484 0.29 -40.23 -8.89
CA HIS A 484 1.31 -40.97 -9.62
C HIS A 484 2.12 -40.02 -10.48
N PHE A 485 3.31 -39.67 -10.02
CA PHE A 485 4.17 -38.72 -10.72
C PHE A 485 5.05 -39.46 -11.77
N SER A 486 5.17 -38.82 -12.92
CA SER A 486 6.19 -39.08 -13.92
C SER A 486 7.07 -37.87 -14.08
N GLU A 487 8.34 -38.04 -14.35
CA GLU A 487 9.29 -36.93 -14.50
C GLU A 487 9.66 -36.75 -15.97
N GLN A 488 9.64 -35.49 -16.40
CA GLN A 488 10.13 -35.07 -17.71
C GLN A 488 10.80 -33.69 -17.57
N GLU A 489 12.02 -33.55 -18.06
CA GLU A 489 12.80 -32.31 -18.11
C GLU A 489 12.95 -31.58 -16.73
N GLY A 490 12.96 -32.39 -15.66
CA GLY A 490 13.08 -31.87 -14.28
C GLY A 490 11.77 -31.38 -13.67
N VAL A 491 10.63 -31.71 -14.29
CA VAL A 491 9.29 -31.49 -13.76
C VAL A 491 8.64 -32.83 -13.49
N ARG A 492 8.27 -33.08 -12.24
CA ARG A 492 7.43 -34.21 -11.87
C ARG A 492 5.96 -33.85 -12.07
N SER A 493 5.23 -34.62 -12.85
CA SER A 493 3.83 -34.31 -13.17
C SER A 493 2.93 -35.53 -12.87
N ALA A 494 1.83 -35.26 -12.15
CA ALA A 494 0.77 -36.25 -11.91
C ALA A 494 -0.52 -35.78 -12.55
N ARG A 495 -1.13 -36.64 -13.38
CA ARG A 495 -2.44 -36.36 -13.96
C ARG A 495 -3.54 -36.56 -12.92
N VAL A 496 -4.41 -35.57 -12.78
CA VAL A 496 -5.55 -35.58 -11.87
C VAL A 496 -6.81 -35.23 -12.66
N GLY A 497 -7.56 -36.25 -13.05
CA GLY A 497 -8.73 -36.05 -13.89
C GLY A 497 -8.40 -35.43 -15.25
N LYS A 498 -8.91 -34.22 -15.50
CA LYS A 498 -8.65 -33.48 -16.75
C LYS A 498 -7.41 -32.59 -16.68
N GLY A 499 -6.97 -32.23 -15.50
CA GLY A 499 -5.81 -31.38 -15.25
C GLY A 499 -4.62 -32.15 -14.67
N ARG A 500 -3.75 -31.43 -13.96
CA ARG A 500 -2.50 -32.02 -13.43
C ARG A 500 -1.94 -31.20 -12.27
N ILE A 501 -1.06 -31.86 -11.50
CA ILE A 501 -0.18 -31.25 -10.51
C ILE A 501 1.25 -31.41 -11.00
N CYS A 502 2.02 -30.33 -11.03
CA CYS A 502 3.43 -30.32 -11.43
C CYS A 502 4.30 -29.86 -10.28
N ILE A 503 5.44 -30.53 -10.05
CA ILE A 503 6.38 -30.24 -8.96
C ILE A 503 7.77 -30.04 -9.56
N SER A 504 8.48 -28.99 -9.14
CA SER A 504 9.89 -28.75 -9.47
C SER A 504 10.53 -27.77 -8.50
N ASP A 505 11.85 -27.83 -8.36
CA ASP A 505 12.66 -26.81 -7.68
C ASP A 505 12.95 -25.59 -8.58
N ASP A 506 12.58 -25.68 -9.85
CA ASP A 506 12.85 -24.69 -10.89
C ASP A 506 11.53 -24.05 -11.34
N LEU A 507 11.29 -22.81 -10.90
CA LEU A 507 10.05 -22.09 -11.18
C LEU A 507 9.87 -21.79 -12.67
N ASP A 508 10.95 -21.54 -13.43
CA ASP A 508 10.88 -21.35 -14.89
C ASP A 508 10.32 -22.58 -15.59
N LYS A 509 10.79 -23.76 -15.22
CA LYS A 509 10.30 -25.02 -15.78
C LYS A 509 8.83 -25.26 -15.42
N LEU A 510 8.44 -24.92 -14.17
CA LEU A 510 7.04 -25.01 -13.76
C LEU A 510 6.16 -24.09 -14.64
N LEU A 511 6.51 -22.81 -14.74
CA LEU A 511 5.77 -21.82 -15.53
C LEU A 511 5.72 -22.20 -17.01
N ALA A 512 6.82 -22.64 -17.60
CA ALA A 512 6.87 -23.14 -18.96
C ALA A 512 5.97 -24.36 -19.16
N SER A 513 5.95 -25.30 -18.19
CA SER A 513 5.08 -26.46 -18.25
C SER A 513 3.59 -26.09 -18.26
N ALA A 514 3.20 -24.97 -17.64
CA ALA A 514 1.84 -24.46 -17.62
C ALA A 514 1.52 -23.54 -18.82
N GLY A 515 2.49 -23.22 -19.65
CA GLY A 515 2.32 -22.32 -20.80
C GLY A 515 2.06 -20.87 -20.38
N VAL A 516 2.58 -20.45 -19.23
CA VAL A 516 2.47 -19.07 -18.76
C VAL A 516 3.44 -18.19 -19.52
N SER A 517 2.95 -17.10 -20.09
CA SER A 517 3.77 -16.08 -20.73
C SER A 517 4.07 -14.95 -19.74
N ARG A 518 5.06 -14.13 -20.07
CA ARG A 518 5.45 -12.96 -19.28
C ARG A 518 5.49 -11.70 -20.15
N GLU A 519 5.39 -10.56 -19.51
CA GLU A 519 5.56 -9.29 -20.20
C GLU A 519 7.04 -9.03 -20.49
N ARG A 520 7.39 -9.09 -21.77
CA ARG A 520 8.77 -8.90 -22.25
C ARG A 520 9.24 -7.44 -22.24
N MET A 521 8.38 -6.50 -21.86
CA MET A 521 8.76 -5.12 -21.58
C MET A 521 9.84 -5.03 -20.50
N TYR A 522 9.82 -5.96 -19.53
CA TYR A 522 10.84 -6.10 -18.48
C TYR A 522 12.24 -6.40 -19.05
N ASP A 523 12.36 -7.09 -20.18
CA ASP A 523 13.65 -7.33 -20.89
C ASP A 523 14.26 -6.05 -21.45
N ARG A 524 13.46 -5.00 -21.56
CA ARG A 524 13.87 -3.66 -22.00
C ARG A 524 14.03 -2.67 -20.85
N GLY A 525 13.97 -3.14 -19.61
CA GLY A 525 14.06 -2.32 -18.40
C GLY A 525 12.80 -1.56 -18.03
N LEU A 526 11.69 -1.78 -18.73
CA LEU A 526 10.39 -1.19 -18.40
C LEU A 526 9.63 -2.03 -17.39
N GLN A 527 8.80 -1.38 -16.59
CA GLN A 527 7.82 -2.03 -15.73
C GLN A 527 6.42 -1.74 -16.24
N CYS A 528 5.50 -2.67 -16.06
CA CYS A 528 4.12 -2.46 -16.48
C CYS A 528 3.11 -3.22 -15.64
N ILE A 529 1.87 -2.78 -15.73
CA ILE A 529 0.68 -3.52 -15.31
C ILE A 529 -0.36 -3.43 -16.42
N SER A 530 -1.13 -4.51 -16.64
CA SER A 530 -2.14 -4.58 -17.70
C SER A 530 -3.53 -4.87 -17.15
N ARG A 531 -4.54 -4.52 -17.95
CA ARG A 531 -5.95 -4.82 -17.70
C ARG A 531 -6.62 -5.27 -19.00
N VAL A 532 -7.41 -6.33 -18.93
CA VAL A 532 -8.15 -6.87 -20.09
C VAL A 532 -9.40 -6.03 -20.34
N LYS A 533 -9.58 -5.62 -21.56
CA LYS A 533 -10.78 -4.96 -22.08
C LYS A 533 -11.90 -5.97 -22.34
N LYS A 534 -13.14 -5.49 -22.43
CA LYS A 534 -14.30 -6.33 -22.78
C LYS A 534 -14.20 -6.96 -24.17
N ASP A 535 -13.50 -6.33 -25.10
CA ASP A 535 -13.26 -6.80 -26.48
C ASP A 535 -12.05 -7.72 -26.62
N GLY A 536 -11.36 -8.03 -25.50
CA GLY A 536 -10.16 -8.85 -25.46
C GLY A 536 -8.85 -8.08 -25.68
N GLY A 537 -8.92 -6.79 -25.96
CA GLY A 537 -7.73 -5.91 -25.95
C GLY A 537 -7.24 -5.63 -24.53
N ARG A 538 -6.19 -4.83 -24.43
CA ARG A 538 -5.54 -4.50 -23.14
C ARG A 538 -5.34 -3.01 -22.98
N TYR A 539 -5.38 -2.57 -21.71
CA TYR A 539 -4.82 -1.32 -21.25
C TYR A 539 -3.51 -1.63 -20.54
N TYR A 540 -2.51 -0.77 -20.71
CA TYR A 540 -1.24 -0.86 -19.99
C TYR A 540 -0.91 0.47 -19.34
N PHE A 541 -0.40 0.42 -18.14
CA PHE A 541 0.42 1.47 -17.53
C PHE A 541 1.87 0.99 -17.63
N VAL A 542 2.71 1.75 -18.34
CA VAL A 542 4.11 1.41 -18.61
C VAL A 542 4.99 2.49 -18.03
N LYS A 543 6.01 2.12 -17.27
CA LYS A 543 6.95 3.04 -16.61
C LYS A 543 8.39 2.68 -16.95
N ASN A 544 9.20 3.71 -17.15
CA ASN A 544 10.66 3.60 -17.18
C ASN A 544 11.22 3.88 -15.77
N PRO A 545 11.57 2.86 -14.96
CA PRO A 545 12.14 3.06 -13.63
C PRO A 545 13.64 3.32 -13.65
N THR A 546 14.29 3.33 -14.82
CA THR A 546 15.75 3.46 -14.97
C THR A 546 16.18 4.91 -14.99
N ALA A 547 17.47 5.14 -14.78
CA ALA A 547 18.08 6.47 -14.87
C ALA A 547 18.39 6.93 -16.32
N GLU A 548 18.13 6.06 -17.30
CA GLU A 548 18.44 6.32 -18.72
C GLU A 548 17.14 6.33 -19.54
N ALA A 549 17.11 7.14 -20.60
CA ALA A 549 16.02 7.11 -21.56
C ALA A 549 16.00 5.77 -22.31
N ILE A 550 14.82 5.18 -22.46
CA ILE A 550 14.61 3.96 -23.24
C ILE A 550 13.94 4.35 -24.55
N GLU A 551 14.59 4.02 -25.66
CA GLU A 551 14.06 4.23 -27.00
C GLU A 551 14.28 2.96 -27.83
N ASP A 552 13.22 2.17 -28.04
CA ASP A 552 13.31 0.86 -28.69
C ASP A 552 11.94 0.39 -29.19
N TRP A 553 11.96 -0.72 -29.93
CA TRP A 553 10.80 -1.54 -30.21
C TRP A 553 10.48 -2.40 -29.00
N ILE A 554 9.38 -2.08 -28.33
CA ILE A 554 8.98 -2.72 -27.07
C ILE A 554 7.97 -3.82 -27.35
N PRO A 555 8.27 -5.07 -26.97
CA PRO A 555 7.34 -6.17 -27.15
C PRO A 555 6.13 -6.02 -26.21
N VAL A 556 4.94 -6.27 -26.74
CA VAL A 556 3.66 -6.23 -26.01
C VAL A 556 3.06 -7.62 -26.02
N ASP A 557 2.62 -8.14 -24.88
CA ASP A 557 2.01 -9.48 -24.81
C ASP A 557 0.57 -9.50 -25.38
N ALA A 558 0.41 -8.95 -26.58
CA ALA A 558 -0.87 -8.87 -27.28
C ALA A 558 -0.70 -9.04 -28.79
N VAL A 559 -1.71 -9.71 -29.40
CA VAL A 559 -1.90 -9.69 -30.85
C VAL A 559 -2.92 -8.59 -31.15
N CYS A 560 -2.49 -7.54 -31.84
CA CYS A 560 -3.33 -6.37 -32.09
C CYS A 560 -3.00 -5.74 -33.47
N GLY A 561 -3.98 -5.01 -34.03
CA GLY A 561 -3.83 -4.28 -35.30
C GLY A 561 -3.39 -2.83 -35.10
N SER A 562 -3.64 -2.24 -33.93
CA SER A 562 -3.24 -0.87 -33.56
C SER A 562 -2.99 -0.74 -32.08
N ILE A 563 -2.14 0.20 -31.70
CA ILE A 563 -1.90 0.58 -30.29
C ILE A 563 -2.00 2.10 -30.17
N GLY A 564 -2.90 2.56 -29.30
CA GLY A 564 -2.97 3.96 -28.87
C GLY A 564 -1.98 4.23 -27.76
N ILE A 565 -1.30 5.36 -27.79
CA ILE A 565 -0.40 5.89 -26.76
C ILE A 565 -1.05 7.12 -26.16
N TYR A 566 -1.02 7.22 -24.82
CA TYR A 566 -1.54 8.37 -24.08
C TYR A 566 -0.48 8.79 -23.07
N ASP A 567 -0.10 10.06 -23.12
CA ASP A 567 0.83 10.64 -22.14
C ASP A 567 0.02 11.21 -20.97
N PRO A 568 0.08 10.61 -19.76
CA PRO A 568 -0.71 11.10 -18.63
C PRO A 568 -0.21 12.44 -18.08
N MET A 569 1.01 12.89 -18.40
CA MET A 569 1.54 14.16 -17.95
C MET A 569 0.84 15.35 -18.62
N ASP A 570 0.78 15.33 -19.95
CA ASP A 570 0.24 16.45 -20.73
C ASP A 570 -1.11 16.16 -21.43
N GLY A 571 -1.54 14.89 -21.43
CA GLY A 571 -2.81 14.45 -22.02
C GLY A 571 -2.75 14.27 -23.54
N ARG A 572 -1.56 14.29 -24.16
CA ARG A 572 -1.42 13.95 -25.59
C ARG A 572 -1.77 12.49 -25.82
N SER A 573 -2.31 12.23 -26.99
CA SER A 573 -2.62 10.88 -27.44
C SER A 573 -2.48 10.74 -28.95
N GLY A 574 -2.29 9.50 -29.41
CA GLY A 574 -2.19 9.16 -30.83
C GLY A 574 -1.88 7.69 -31.00
N PHE A 575 -1.85 7.21 -32.25
CA PHE A 575 -1.46 5.83 -32.53
C PHE A 575 0.05 5.71 -32.65
N GLY A 576 0.60 4.64 -32.05
CA GLY A 576 2.03 4.31 -32.15
C GLY A 576 2.34 3.48 -33.38
N SER A 577 3.57 3.60 -33.86
CA SER A 577 4.13 2.71 -34.87
C SER A 577 4.26 1.29 -34.30
N ILE A 578 3.72 0.30 -34.97
CA ILE A 578 3.77 -1.11 -34.56
C ILE A 578 4.36 -1.99 -35.65
N ARG A 579 4.93 -3.13 -35.24
CA ARG A 579 5.36 -4.21 -36.14
C ARG A 579 5.06 -5.57 -35.53
N ALA A 580 5.08 -6.63 -36.34
CA ALA A 580 4.98 -7.99 -35.82
C ALA A 580 6.32 -8.43 -35.23
N GLY A 581 6.32 -8.90 -33.99
CA GLY A 581 7.46 -9.56 -33.37
C GLY A 581 7.66 -10.99 -33.86
N GLU A 582 8.75 -11.62 -33.43
CA GLU A 582 9.13 -12.99 -33.83
C GLU A 582 8.09 -14.04 -33.38
N ASP A 583 7.42 -13.81 -32.27
CA ASP A 583 6.36 -14.68 -31.71
C ASP A 583 4.96 -14.39 -32.28
N GLY A 584 4.84 -13.46 -33.25
CA GLY A 584 3.57 -13.05 -33.83
C GLY A 584 2.77 -12.06 -33.00
N LYS A 585 3.28 -11.65 -31.81
CA LYS A 585 2.73 -10.56 -31.00
C LYS A 585 3.23 -9.21 -31.49
N ALA A 586 2.64 -8.15 -31.02
CA ALA A 586 3.01 -6.80 -31.45
C ALA A 586 4.28 -6.29 -30.75
N GLU A 587 5.09 -5.53 -31.48
CA GLU A 587 6.08 -4.63 -30.93
C GLU A 587 5.71 -3.20 -31.27
N ILE A 588 5.79 -2.29 -30.30
CA ILE A 588 5.51 -0.86 -30.47
C ILE A 588 6.80 -0.04 -30.29
N ARG A 589 6.99 0.96 -31.16
CA ARG A 589 8.06 1.96 -30.97
C ARG A 589 7.69 2.88 -29.81
N LEU A 590 8.48 2.89 -28.76
CA LEU A 590 8.33 3.78 -27.61
C LEU A 590 9.62 4.53 -27.32
N ARG A 591 9.46 5.73 -26.76
CA ARG A 591 10.50 6.49 -26.10
C ARG A 591 9.96 6.96 -24.74
N LEU A 592 10.65 6.60 -23.67
CA LEU A 592 10.34 7.01 -22.31
C LEU A 592 11.60 7.59 -21.66
N GLU A 593 11.51 8.82 -21.19
CA GLU A 593 12.54 9.42 -20.36
C GLU A 593 12.62 8.74 -18.98
N PRO A 594 13.69 8.92 -18.19
CA PRO A 594 13.75 8.44 -16.82
C PRO A 594 12.50 8.84 -16.02
N ASP A 595 11.96 7.91 -15.26
CA ASP A 595 10.75 8.05 -14.42
C ASP A 595 9.45 8.39 -15.16
N GLN A 596 9.48 8.51 -16.48
CA GLN A 596 8.27 8.73 -17.28
C GLN A 596 7.39 7.49 -17.32
N ALA A 597 6.07 7.72 -17.33
CA ALA A 597 5.07 6.70 -17.58
C ALA A 597 4.22 7.06 -18.81
N LEU A 598 3.76 6.03 -19.54
CA LEU A 598 2.81 6.12 -20.63
C LEU A 598 1.67 5.12 -20.41
N LEU A 599 0.52 5.45 -20.97
CA LEU A 599 -0.63 4.55 -21.03
C LEU A 599 -0.77 4.04 -22.45
N LEU A 600 -1.00 2.72 -22.59
CA LEU A 600 -1.22 2.11 -23.90
C LEU A 600 -2.60 1.45 -23.93
N GLU A 601 -3.20 1.45 -25.12
CA GLU A 601 -4.46 0.74 -25.40
C GLU A 601 -4.32 -0.06 -26.69
N THR A 602 -4.52 -1.39 -26.62
CA THR A 602 -4.46 -2.25 -27.78
C THR A 602 -5.84 -2.42 -28.42
N PHE A 603 -5.85 -2.50 -29.75
CA PHE A 603 -7.05 -2.71 -30.55
C PHE A 603 -6.85 -3.88 -31.54
N SER A 604 -7.86 -4.75 -31.68
CA SER A 604 -7.79 -5.88 -32.57
C SER A 604 -7.80 -5.46 -34.05
N GLY A 605 -8.47 -4.36 -34.38
CA GLY A 605 -8.53 -3.80 -35.73
C GLY A 605 -7.42 -2.80 -36.03
N MET A 606 -7.22 -2.50 -37.31
CA MET A 606 -6.43 -1.36 -37.73
C MET A 606 -7.30 -0.10 -37.66
N TYR A 607 -6.85 0.89 -36.92
CA TYR A 607 -7.49 2.19 -36.80
C TYR A 607 -6.61 3.27 -37.39
N GLU A 608 -7.24 4.19 -38.11
CA GLU A 608 -6.60 5.38 -38.63
C GLU A 608 -6.89 6.57 -37.73
N GLY A 609 -5.88 7.38 -37.45
CA GLY A 609 -5.97 8.55 -36.60
C GLY A 609 -4.63 9.29 -36.48
N PRO A 610 -4.57 10.35 -35.67
CA PRO A 610 -3.31 11.06 -35.47
C PRO A 610 -2.24 10.14 -34.89
N GLU A 611 -1.04 10.22 -35.45
CA GLU A 611 0.13 9.51 -34.87
C GLU A 611 0.56 10.16 -33.55
N PHE A 612 1.02 9.32 -32.60
CA PHE A 612 1.69 9.81 -31.42
C PHE A 612 3.13 10.18 -31.78
N VAL A 613 3.40 11.48 -31.80
CA VAL A 613 4.68 12.00 -32.26
C VAL A 613 5.69 12.03 -31.13
N PHE A 614 6.79 11.32 -31.31
CA PHE A 614 8.02 11.51 -30.53
C PHE A 614 8.92 12.54 -31.23
N TYR A 615 9.56 13.37 -30.43
CA TYR A 615 10.48 14.40 -30.93
C TYR A 615 11.92 14.08 -30.51
N GLN A 616 12.86 14.44 -31.34
CA GLN A 616 14.29 14.41 -31.05
C GLN A 616 14.91 15.79 -31.29
N ARG A 617 15.94 16.13 -30.56
CA ARG A 617 16.68 17.36 -30.77
C ARG A 617 17.37 17.31 -32.11
N SER A 618 17.13 18.32 -32.97
CA SER A 618 17.64 18.38 -34.35
C SER A 618 18.70 19.45 -34.57
N GLY A 619 19.10 20.17 -33.50
CA GLY A 619 20.12 21.21 -33.55
C GLY A 619 20.70 21.56 -32.18
N GLU A 620 21.56 22.57 -32.13
CA GLU A 620 22.22 22.99 -30.90
C GLU A 620 21.25 23.73 -29.97
N ALA A 621 21.35 23.44 -28.67
CA ALA A 621 20.63 24.12 -27.60
C ALA A 621 21.18 25.56 -27.45
N ARG A 622 20.30 26.52 -27.49
CA ARG A 622 20.64 27.96 -27.32
C ARG A 622 20.23 28.42 -25.95
N THR A 623 21.16 28.86 -25.14
CA THR A 623 20.84 29.44 -23.85
C THR A 623 20.07 30.76 -24.04
N LEU A 624 18.95 30.91 -23.35
CA LEU A 624 18.20 32.15 -23.28
C LEU A 624 18.97 33.14 -22.40
N SER A 625 19.88 33.85 -23.02
CA SER A 625 20.76 34.83 -22.36
C SER A 625 20.10 36.21 -22.30
N GLY A 626 20.45 37.00 -21.29
CA GLY A 626 19.90 38.33 -21.05
C GLY A 626 19.24 38.46 -19.69
N ASP A 627 18.50 39.52 -19.51
CA ASP A 627 17.92 39.88 -18.21
C ASP A 627 16.61 39.15 -17.97
N TRP A 628 16.52 38.52 -16.82
CA TRP A 628 15.31 37.94 -16.26
C TRP A 628 14.80 38.80 -15.13
N SER A 629 13.52 39.19 -15.16
CA SER A 629 12.88 39.84 -14.03
C SER A 629 12.26 38.82 -13.10
N VAL A 630 12.68 38.78 -11.83
CA VAL A 630 12.21 37.81 -10.81
C VAL A 630 11.30 38.52 -9.84
N ARG A 631 10.03 38.14 -9.82
CA ARG A 631 8.97 38.75 -9.00
C ARG A 631 8.40 37.69 -8.05
N PHE A 632 8.45 37.93 -6.76
CA PHE A 632 7.88 37.06 -5.73
C PHE A 632 6.39 37.36 -5.54
N THR A 633 5.52 36.42 -5.85
CA THR A 633 4.07 36.68 -5.97
C THR A 633 3.28 36.20 -4.77
N GLU A 634 3.57 35.00 -4.26
CA GLU A 634 2.86 34.39 -3.13
C GLU A 634 3.84 33.69 -2.21
N GLY A 635 3.56 33.71 -0.91
CA GLY A 635 4.39 33.08 0.12
C GLY A 635 4.83 34.03 1.21
N GLY A 636 5.82 33.62 1.99
CA GLY A 636 6.31 34.36 3.16
C GLY A 636 7.65 33.86 3.68
N PRO A 637 8.12 34.41 4.83
CA PRO A 637 7.40 35.28 5.79
C PRO A 637 7.18 36.72 5.30
N VAL A 638 8.02 37.20 4.40
CA VAL A 638 7.87 38.49 3.69
C VAL A 638 8.09 38.18 2.22
N ARG A 639 7.34 38.82 1.35
CA ARG A 639 7.59 38.74 -0.09
C ARG A 639 8.79 39.62 -0.44
N PRO A 640 9.91 39.00 -0.93
CA PRO A 640 11.10 39.75 -1.28
C PRO A 640 10.83 40.73 -2.43
N ALA A 641 11.65 41.76 -2.53
CA ALA A 641 11.56 42.74 -3.62
C ALA A 641 11.88 42.07 -4.96
N MET A 642 11.27 42.60 -6.04
CA MET A 642 11.59 42.19 -7.41
C MET A 642 13.06 42.47 -7.72
N ARG A 643 13.69 41.54 -8.47
CA ARG A 643 15.09 41.69 -8.94
C ARG A 643 15.19 41.42 -10.43
N THR A 644 16.14 42.08 -11.05
CA THR A 644 16.60 41.70 -12.40
C THR A 644 17.94 41.00 -12.27
N VAL A 645 18.06 39.87 -12.94
CA VAL A 645 19.28 39.03 -12.93
C VAL A 645 19.67 38.71 -14.37
N SER A 646 20.95 38.82 -14.68
CA SER A 646 21.52 38.44 -16.00
C SER A 646 21.96 36.98 -16.04
N ARG A 647 21.99 36.31 -14.89
CA ARG A 647 22.32 34.90 -14.76
C ARG A 647 21.37 34.26 -13.77
N LEU A 648 20.74 33.18 -14.20
CA LEU A 648 19.87 32.38 -13.33
C LEU A 648 20.68 31.66 -12.25
N GLY A 649 20.05 31.38 -11.14
CA GLY A 649 20.64 30.68 -9.99
C GLY A 649 19.68 30.69 -8.82
N SER A 650 20.05 30.04 -7.72
CA SER A 650 19.20 29.98 -6.56
C SER A 650 18.91 31.38 -6.00
N TRP A 651 17.64 31.70 -5.79
CA TRP A 651 17.28 32.97 -5.15
C TRP A 651 17.75 33.06 -3.70
N THR A 652 18.04 31.92 -3.04
CA THR A 652 18.56 31.90 -1.67
C THR A 652 19.87 32.66 -1.52
N LEU A 653 20.60 32.89 -2.63
CA LEU A 653 21.84 33.65 -2.65
C LEU A 653 21.64 35.18 -2.74
N TYR A 654 20.42 35.67 -2.87
CA TYR A 654 20.15 37.11 -3.04
C TYR A 654 20.07 37.88 -1.72
N GLY A 655 20.09 37.20 -0.60
CA GLY A 655 20.04 37.78 0.75
C GLY A 655 19.06 37.08 1.66
N ARG A 656 19.05 37.48 2.94
CA ARG A 656 18.32 36.74 3.98
C ARG A 656 16.81 36.62 3.72
N GLU A 657 16.17 37.66 3.23
CA GLU A 657 14.74 37.63 2.95
C GLU A 657 14.37 36.63 1.84
N TYR A 658 15.29 36.42 0.88
CA TYR A 658 15.14 35.43 -0.20
C TYR A 658 15.49 34.03 0.27
N GLU A 659 16.48 33.89 1.15
CA GLU A 659 16.92 32.61 1.73
C GLU A 659 15.79 31.90 2.44
N VAL A 660 15.04 32.64 3.24
CA VAL A 660 13.96 32.10 4.10
C VAL A 660 12.60 32.06 3.44
N PHE A 661 12.50 32.50 2.19
CA PHE A 661 11.23 32.58 1.49
C PHE A 661 10.73 31.21 1.10
N ALA A 662 9.48 30.89 1.48
CA ALA A 662 8.73 29.74 1.00
C ALA A 662 7.50 30.26 0.22
N GLY A 663 7.43 29.93 -1.06
CA GLY A 663 6.39 30.47 -1.94
C GLY A 663 6.73 30.36 -3.42
N THR A 664 6.11 31.19 -4.23
CA THR A 664 6.24 31.18 -5.68
C THR A 664 6.88 32.48 -6.19
N ALA A 665 7.85 32.33 -7.11
CA ALA A 665 8.41 33.43 -7.86
C ALA A 665 8.14 33.27 -9.38
N GLU A 666 7.85 34.39 -10.04
CA GLU A 666 7.68 34.47 -11.48
C GLU A 666 8.98 35.00 -12.10
N TYR A 667 9.51 34.29 -13.08
CA TYR A 667 10.63 34.66 -13.91
C TYR A 667 10.12 35.11 -15.26
N LEU A 668 10.25 36.39 -15.56
CA LEU A 668 9.77 36.99 -16.79
C LEU A 668 10.97 37.21 -17.76
N TYR A 669 10.80 36.75 -18.97
CA TYR A 669 11.80 36.86 -20.04
C TYR A 669 11.12 37.21 -21.36
N ARG A 670 11.75 38.04 -22.17
CA ARG A 670 11.29 38.35 -23.53
C ARG A 670 11.91 37.38 -24.53
N LEU A 671 11.14 36.36 -24.94
CA LEU A 671 11.57 35.42 -25.96
C LEU A 671 11.56 36.10 -27.32
N ALA A 672 12.75 36.18 -27.96
CA ALA A 672 12.87 36.74 -29.28
C ALA A 672 12.24 35.80 -30.34
N PRO A 673 11.66 36.34 -31.41
CA PRO A 673 11.18 35.59 -32.56
C PRO A 673 12.31 34.71 -33.17
N VAL A 674 11.98 33.44 -33.41
CA VAL A 674 12.91 32.50 -34.08
C VAL A 674 12.63 32.53 -35.56
N LYS A 675 13.72 32.57 -36.39
CA LYS A 675 13.60 32.62 -37.84
C LYS A 675 13.81 31.26 -38.51
N GLU A 676 14.35 30.32 -37.79
CA GLU A 676 14.62 28.97 -38.27
C GLU A 676 13.37 28.14 -38.23
N SER A 677 13.26 27.18 -39.19
CA SER A 677 12.15 26.24 -39.24
C SER A 677 12.52 24.93 -38.53
N ALA A 678 11.61 24.42 -37.72
CA ALA A 678 11.70 23.11 -37.09
C ALA A 678 10.27 22.51 -36.97
N ASP A 679 10.16 21.23 -36.70
CA ASP A 679 8.83 20.62 -36.47
C ASP A 679 8.18 21.11 -35.17
N ALA A 680 9.00 21.35 -34.16
CA ALA A 680 8.66 21.99 -32.88
C ALA A 680 9.91 22.58 -32.23
N TRP A 681 9.74 23.24 -31.11
CA TRP A 681 10.82 23.78 -30.29
C TRP A 681 10.68 23.35 -28.85
N GLU A 682 11.78 23.03 -28.19
CA GLU A 682 11.83 22.69 -26.78
C GLU A 682 12.41 23.86 -25.99
N ILE A 683 11.67 24.26 -24.95
CA ILE A 683 12.23 25.06 -23.86
C ILE A 683 12.58 24.07 -22.74
N ASP A 684 13.86 23.95 -22.45
CA ASP A 684 14.39 23.20 -21.32
C ASP A 684 14.79 24.21 -20.23
N LEU A 685 14.16 24.09 -19.06
CA LEU A 685 14.37 25.00 -17.92
C LEU A 685 15.69 24.72 -17.18
N GLY A 686 16.36 23.60 -17.48
CA GLY A 686 17.52 23.13 -16.74
C GLY A 686 17.19 22.67 -15.34
N ASP A 687 17.76 23.30 -14.32
CA ASP A 687 17.51 22.95 -12.93
C ASP A 687 16.39 23.81 -12.34
N VAL A 688 15.33 23.18 -11.86
CA VAL A 688 14.15 23.80 -11.23
C VAL A 688 13.98 23.26 -9.81
N ARG A 689 13.68 24.18 -8.86
CA ARG A 689 13.52 23.84 -7.44
C ARG A 689 12.24 24.45 -6.86
N GLU A 690 11.05 23.72 -6.81
CA GLU A 690 10.89 22.26 -7.05
C GLU A 690 9.81 21.94 -8.09
N SER A 691 8.94 22.90 -8.44
CA SER A 691 7.93 22.75 -9.48
C SER A 691 7.80 24.04 -10.28
N ALA A 692 7.34 23.93 -11.53
CA ALA A 692 7.20 25.10 -12.38
C ALA A 692 5.98 25.04 -13.29
N SER A 693 5.30 26.17 -13.51
CA SER A 693 4.40 26.34 -14.64
C SER A 693 4.98 27.33 -15.64
N VAL A 694 4.89 27.00 -16.93
CA VAL A 694 5.48 27.77 -18.04
C VAL A 694 4.38 28.38 -18.89
N TRP A 695 4.50 29.66 -19.18
CA TRP A 695 3.51 30.45 -19.88
C TRP A 695 4.16 31.26 -20.99
N LEU A 696 3.50 31.37 -22.15
CA LEU A 696 3.90 32.24 -23.24
C LEU A 696 2.71 33.12 -23.64
N ASP A 697 2.88 34.45 -23.56
CA ASP A 697 1.83 35.45 -23.82
C ASP A 697 0.50 35.13 -23.08
N GLY A 698 0.61 34.71 -21.79
CA GLY A 698 -0.54 34.38 -20.94
C GLY A 698 -1.18 33.02 -21.21
N ARG A 699 -0.68 32.23 -22.17
CA ARG A 699 -1.11 30.85 -22.41
C ARG A 699 -0.21 29.88 -21.66
N CYS A 700 -0.78 29.00 -20.83
CA CYS A 700 -0.03 27.93 -20.17
C CYS A 700 0.44 26.89 -21.21
N LEU A 701 1.74 26.61 -21.22
CA LEU A 701 2.37 25.57 -22.04
C LEU A 701 2.43 24.22 -21.28
N GLY A 702 2.55 24.26 -19.95
CA GLY A 702 2.61 23.08 -19.11
C GLY A 702 2.93 23.43 -17.66
N THR A 703 2.63 22.48 -16.76
CA THR A 703 3.08 22.49 -15.37
C THR A 703 3.94 21.28 -15.14
N LEU A 704 5.16 21.52 -14.71
CA LEU A 704 6.23 20.55 -14.52
C LEU A 704 6.47 20.37 -13.02
N PHE A 705 6.57 19.16 -12.55
CA PHE A 705 6.80 18.84 -11.15
C PHE A 705 7.88 17.76 -10.96
N GLU A 706 8.48 17.32 -12.05
CA GLU A 706 9.66 16.45 -12.12
C GLU A 706 10.45 16.70 -13.40
N ALA A 707 11.66 16.19 -13.49
CA ALA A 707 12.45 16.14 -14.71
C ALA A 707 11.85 15.13 -15.74
N PRO A 708 12.02 15.35 -17.04
CA PRO A 708 12.72 16.48 -17.64
C PRO A 708 11.91 17.79 -17.57
N TRP A 709 12.60 18.89 -17.27
CA TRP A 709 11.97 20.21 -17.09
C TRP A 709 11.71 20.91 -18.43
N THR A 710 10.98 20.23 -19.32
CA THR A 710 10.80 20.69 -20.69
C THR A 710 9.36 20.98 -21.06
N VAL A 711 9.14 22.03 -21.85
CA VAL A 711 7.87 22.29 -22.54
C VAL A 711 8.10 22.52 -24.02
N ARG A 712 7.09 22.28 -24.84
CA ARG A 712 7.16 22.44 -26.28
C ARG A 712 6.45 23.68 -26.76
N LEU A 713 7.06 24.35 -27.76
CA LEU A 713 6.44 25.36 -28.57
C LEU A 713 6.17 24.82 -29.97
N THR A 714 5.07 25.23 -30.55
CA THR A 714 4.85 25.05 -31.99
C THR A 714 5.77 25.99 -32.76
N GLN A 715 6.04 25.69 -34.04
CA GLN A 715 6.79 26.59 -34.94
C GLN A 715 6.22 28.03 -34.91
N GLU A 716 4.88 28.15 -34.98
CA GLU A 716 4.20 29.45 -34.94
C GLU A 716 4.48 30.23 -33.65
N GLN A 717 4.47 29.54 -32.51
CA GLN A 717 4.76 30.18 -31.20
C GLN A 717 6.21 30.66 -31.13
N ALA A 718 7.16 29.86 -31.64
CA ALA A 718 8.57 30.22 -31.67
C ALA A 718 8.86 31.39 -32.62
N GLU A 719 8.25 31.38 -33.82
CA GLU A 719 8.35 32.50 -34.78
C GLU A 719 7.79 33.82 -34.24
N ARG A 720 6.72 33.76 -33.45
CA ARG A 720 6.13 34.95 -32.86
C ARG A 720 6.97 35.45 -31.68
N GLY A 721 7.58 34.56 -30.92
CA GLY A 721 8.17 34.88 -29.64
C GLY A 721 7.13 35.38 -28.64
N GLY A 722 7.53 36.17 -27.65
CA GLY A 722 6.57 36.73 -26.70
C GLY A 722 7.11 36.87 -25.28
N GLU A 723 6.22 37.15 -24.34
CA GLU A 723 6.53 37.17 -22.93
C GLU A 723 6.51 35.72 -22.37
N LEU A 724 7.70 35.21 -22.07
CA LEU A 724 7.87 33.92 -21.39
C LEU A 724 7.82 34.15 -19.87
N VAL A 725 6.93 33.48 -19.19
CA VAL A 725 6.81 33.51 -17.73
C VAL A 725 6.97 32.10 -17.17
N VAL A 726 7.97 31.91 -16.33
CA VAL A 726 8.18 30.65 -15.59
C VAL A 726 7.88 30.93 -14.13
N LYS A 727 6.82 30.29 -13.61
CA LYS A 727 6.43 30.40 -12.19
C LYS A 727 6.99 29.19 -11.46
N VAL A 728 7.90 29.44 -10.51
CA VAL A 728 8.55 28.38 -9.74
C VAL A 728 8.11 28.44 -8.30
N SER A 729 7.68 27.29 -7.77
CA SER A 729 7.33 27.09 -6.36
C SER A 729 8.37 26.21 -5.69
N ASN A 730 8.89 26.66 -4.52
CA ASN A 730 9.78 25.87 -3.70
C ASN A 730 8.99 25.07 -2.62
N LEU A 731 9.70 24.52 -1.63
CA LEU A 731 9.13 23.85 -0.46
C LEU A 731 9.06 24.77 0.76
N MET A 732 8.37 24.31 1.80
CA MET A 732 8.30 24.97 3.10
C MET A 732 9.65 25.00 3.85
N THR A 733 10.59 24.12 3.49
CA THR A 733 11.82 23.76 4.20
C THR A 733 12.60 24.96 4.74
N ASN A 734 12.97 25.91 3.86
CA ASN A 734 13.84 27.04 4.26
C ASN A 734 13.19 27.96 5.29
N ARG A 735 11.87 28.12 5.23
CA ARG A 735 11.13 28.91 6.22
C ARG A 735 11.02 28.18 7.57
N ILE A 736 10.84 26.86 7.54
CA ILE A 736 10.85 26.02 8.74
C ILE A 736 12.23 26.06 9.43
N ILE A 737 13.31 25.95 8.65
CA ILE A 737 14.69 26.10 9.14
C ILE A 737 14.85 27.44 9.88
N ASP A 738 14.37 28.55 9.27
CA ASP A 738 14.49 29.87 9.87
C ASP A 738 13.70 30.00 11.19
N MET A 739 12.51 29.39 11.23
CA MET A 739 11.67 29.40 12.43
C MET A 739 12.33 28.63 13.57
N ASP A 740 12.84 27.42 13.30
CA ASP A 740 13.54 26.61 14.30
C ASP A 740 14.82 27.28 14.81
N ARG A 741 15.66 27.82 13.91
CA ARG A 741 16.86 28.56 14.28
C ARG A 741 16.59 29.79 15.15
N LYS A 742 15.39 30.37 15.03
CA LYS A 742 14.94 31.53 15.83
C LYS A 742 14.12 31.14 17.06
N GLY A 743 13.91 29.87 17.30
CA GLY A 743 13.03 29.39 18.38
C GLY A 743 11.59 29.87 18.27
N LYS A 744 11.08 30.04 17.05
CA LYS A 744 9.69 30.45 16.83
C LYS A 744 8.77 29.26 16.94
N PRO A 745 7.71 29.30 17.73
CA PRO A 745 6.74 28.23 17.80
C PRO A 745 6.00 28.10 16.45
N TRP A 746 5.93 26.86 15.92
CA TRP A 746 5.19 26.54 14.70
C TRP A 746 4.61 25.14 14.73
N LYS A 747 5.03 24.29 15.68
CA LYS A 747 4.58 22.91 15.82
C LYS A 747 3.29 22.90 16.61
N ILE A 748 2.17 22.90 15.91
CA ILE A 748 0.84 22.92 16.52
C ILE A 748 0.18 21.57 16.22
N PHE A 749 -0.01 20.79 17.29
CA PHE A 749 -0.57 19.44 17.24
C PHE A 749 -1.64 19.26 18.29
N TYR A 750 -2.47 18.29 18.10
CA TYR A 750 -3.32 17.74 19.13
C TYR A 750 -3.09 16.22 19.16
N ASN A 751 -2.76 15.66 20.32
CA ASN A 751 -2.66 14.24 20.58
C ASN A 751 -1.65 13.48 19.66
N ALA A 752 -0.76 14.19 19.01
CA ALA A 752 0.28 13.60 18.17
C ALA A 752 1.41 14.61 17.96
N ASN A 753 2.53 14.14 17.46
CA ASN A 753 3.71 14.98 17.27
C ASN A 753 4.50 14.55 16.03
N ILE A 754 5.28 15.49 15.45
CA ILE A 754 6.19 15.19 14.35
C ILE A 754 7.31 14.26 14.85
N GLN A 755 7.46 13.13 14.19
CA GLN A 755 8.55 12.21 14.46
C GLN A 755 9.72 12.46 13.50
N PRO A 756 10.92 12.77 14.03
CA PRO A 756 12.09 12.95 13.19
C PRO A 756 12.52 11.60 12.58
N ARG A 757 12.65 11.55 11.27
CA ARG A 757 13.07 10.35 10.53
C ARG A 757 14.58 10.27 10.35
N LEU A 758 15.25 11.41 10.23
CA LEU A 758 16.68 11.49 10.05
C LEU A 758 17.39 11.86 11.38
N PRO A 759 18.59 11.34 11.63
CA PRO A 759 19.36 11.73 12.83
C PRO A 759 19.59 13.24 12.94
N VAL A 760 19.81 13.94 11.80
CA VAL A 760 20.01 15.39 11.75
C VAL A 760 18.76 16.20 12.10
N SER A 761 17.60 15.56 12.07
CA SER A 761 16.31 16.14 12.41
C SER A 761 15.95 15.95 13.89
N ARG A 762 16.88 15.46 14.72
CA ARG A 762 16.67 15.24 16.15
C ARG A 762 17.40 16.30 16.98
N ASP A 763 16.69 16.92 17.91
CA ASP A 763 17.30 17.75 18.94
C ASP A 763 17.89 16.89 20.08
N ALA A 764 18.45 17.54 21.09
CA ALA A 764 19.08 16.88 22.24
C ALA A 764 18.08 16.07 23.10
N GLN A 765 16.80 16.35 23.00
CA GLN A 765 15.71 15.67 23.70
C GLN A 765 15.06 14.57 22.84
N GLY A 766 15.52 14.40 21.59
CA GLY A 766 14.97 13.43 20.65
C GLY A 766 13.78 13.94 19.81
N GLY A 767 13.37 15.19 20.02
CA GLY A 767 12.31 15.86 19.30
C GLY A 767 12.72 16.28 17.89
N PHE A 768 11.73 16.63 17.06
CA PHE A 768 11.98 17.09 15.70
C PHE A 768 12.55 18.53 15.68
N THR A 769 13.59 18.75 14.89
CA THR A 769 14.14 20.07 14.57
C THR A 769 14.70 20.13 13.16
N ALA A 770 14.47 21.22 12.46
CA ALA A 770 15.10 21.56 11.20
C ALA A 770 16.29 22.53 11.35
N ALA A 771 16.65 22.93 12.58
CA ALA A 771 17.68 23.94 12.83
C ALA A 771 19.06 23.55 12.28
N GLY A 772 19.37 22.26 12.26
CA GLY A 772 20.61 21.69 11.73
C GLY A 772 20.65 21.49 10.22
N TRP A 773 19.56 21.72 9.51
CA TRP A 773 19.51 21.47 8.08
C TRP A 773 20.22 22.55 7.27
N ASP A 774 20.73 22.16 6.11
CA ASP A 774 21.24 23.09 5.11
C ASP A 774 20.10 23.79 4.37
N ILE A 775 20.34 25.05 3.98
CA ILE A 775 19.41 25.80 3.15
C ILE A 775 19.30 25.13 1.78
N ARG A 776 18.11 24.80 1.36
CA ARG A 776 17.84 24.21 0.06
C ARG A 776 17.87 25.27 -1.03
N PRO A 777 18.61 25.05 -2.12
CA PRO A 777 18.51 25.88 -3.31
C PRO A 777 17.04 26.00 -3.75
N SER A 778 16.63 27.18 -4.22
CA SER A 778 15.22 27.43 -4.56
C SER A 778 15.15 28.31 -5.80
N GLY A 779 14.17 28.05 -6.68
CA GLY A 779 13.88 28.85 -7.85
C GLY A 779 14.32 28.21 -9.17
N LEU A 780 14.41 29.02 -10.21
CA LEU A 780 14.89 28.64 -11.53
C LEU A 780 16.41 28.81 -11.56
N LEU A 781 17.13 27.70 -11.48
CA LEU A 781 18.60 27.72 -11.48
C LEU A 781 19.17 27.69 -12.91
N GLY A 782 18.41 27.15 -13.87
CA GLY A 782 18.78 27.06 -15.27
C GLY A 782 19.97 26.16 -15.60
N PRO A 783 20.67 26.36 -16.71
CA PRO A 783 20.36 27.34 -17.73
C PRO A 783 19.07 27.02 -18.50
N VAL A 784 18.27 28.03 -18.83
CA VAL A 784 17.13 27.84 -19.74
C VAL A 784 17.62 27.84 -21.18
N THR A 785 17.24 26.83 -21.95
CA THR A 785 17.64 26.70 -23.34
C THR A 785 16.44 26.57 -24.27
N LEU A 786 16.66 26.92 -25.53
CA LEU A 786 15.73 26.72 -26.63
C LEU A 786 16.38 25.86 -27.69
N THR A 787 15.77 24.74 -28.04
CA THR A 787 16.33 23.73 -28.94
C THR A 787 15.33 23.41 -30.06
N PRO A 788 15.74 23.37 -31.34
CA PRO A 788 14.88 22.90 -32.42
C PRO A 788 14.68 21.38 -32.30
N LEU A 789 13.46 20.95 -32.60
CA LEU A 789 13.07 19.55 -32.60
C LEU A 789 12.68 19.11 -34.02
N SER A 790 13.01 17.86 -34.36
CA SER A 790 12.42 17.12 -35.48
C SER A 790 11.58 15.97 -34.97
N ILE A 791 10.65 15.52 -35.78
CA ILE A 791 9.92 14.28 -35.52
C ILE A 791 10.93 13.13 -35.55
N ALA A 792 10.89 12.27 -34.53
CA ALA A 792 11.74 11.07 -34.52
C ALA A 792 11.16 10.05 -35.48
N GLU A 793 12.03 9.49 -36.36
CA GLU A 793 11.66 8.47 -37.36
C GLU A 793 11.31 7.11 -36.70
#